data_7962d7503060cd1c311d0f967d4c3814
#
_entry.id   7962d7503060cd1c311d0f967d4c3814
#
_cell.length_a   1.000
_cell.length_b   1.000
_cell.length_c   1.000
_cell.angle_alpha   90.00
_cell.angle_beta   90.00
_cell.angle_gamma   90.00
#
_symmetry.space_group_name_H-M   'P 1'
#
loop_
_entity.id
_entity.type
_entity.pdbx_description
1 polymer ?
#
loop_
_entity_poly.entity_id
_entity_poly.type
_entity_poly.pdbx_seq_one_letter_code
_entity_poly.pdbx_strand_id
1 'polypeptide(L)'
;MSSRSDVLKVGNVSYTYYPVNRVAGYEKLPFSLTVLLENILRNAESDDRASELAQRLVEAGLSGEVGSEIEFSPARVLFQDFTGVPVFVDFAVMREACMDLGGDPKTINPQVQCDLVIDHSVIADEAGCAGALQKNMQLEFDRNKERYEFLKWAQESFENVRIVPPGAGICHQLNIERFASVAMTKDSGEGPIAYFDTLVGTDSHTPTANGIGVLGWGVGGIEAEAAALGQPITTLVPRVIGIKLSGSLQPGVSAMDMSLTFAQMLRAEGVVGCFVECFGEGLESLNATQRACISNMTPEYGATCTLFPVDQKTLDYLELTGRSAEQIALVESYAKAQGFWNDPQREPRTYSKVLELDLSKVQRSVAGPSRPHDRIDLADVKNRFNQLCGERSLDTGKKVSVDVLGQSYEITHGALAIAAVTSCTTATDASMMISAGVLARNASKAGLRPKPWVKTILAPGSRATEDILDAAGLMPALRDLGFYTCGFGCMSCIGNSGPVLPGMHDIANEVELASVLSGNRNFEGRISPDVSQNYLCAPALVIAYSLAGTIDFDFETEALGTDAEGSNIYLKDIWPDEEEVACLLEKSRTREVFDRAAAGLFDGDERWQSLGKEASDVFAWDPDSTYVRRAPYFNGMGKDPVAPKNIENARVLLNLGDFITTDHISPAGSIADDSPAACYLENHGVEKEDFNTYGARRGNHEVMMRGAFANVKLQNKLAEGKRGGWTRDLIDGEIKAVYDAAEHYQQEGSDLVVLAGKMYGSGSSRDWAAKGPMLQGIRAAFAESFERIHRSNLIGMGILPLQFEEGQNVESLGLDGTERITVGEVDFSGGLPKPSHVAVTAKKPDGRSIDFTAIVRIDTPTEGSYYYNGGILQYVLRQLS
;
A
#
# COMPACT_ATOMS: atom_id res chain seq x y z
N MET A 1 -19.12 -19.45 31.35
CA MET A 1 -18.60 -19.49 29.97
C MET A 1 -19.77 -19.35 29.02
N SER A 2 -19.64 -18.51 28.00
CA SER A 2 -20.63 -18.43 26.94
C SER A 2 -20.81 -19.79 26.27
N SER A 3 -22.00 -20.11 25.73
CA SER A 3 -22.22 -21.33 24.96
C SER A 3 -21.31 -21.44 23.71
N ARG A 4 -20.71 -20.32 23.31
CA ARG A 4 -19.81 -20.18 22.15
C ARG A 4 -18.35 -20.57 22.45
N SER A 5 -17.91 -20.58 23.71
CA SER A 5 -16.51 -20.80 24.08
C SER A 5 -16.22 -22.23 24.54
N ASP A 6 -14.95 -22.61 24.48
CA ASP A 6 -14.40 -23.89 24.98
C ASP A 6 -12.98 -23.67 25.53
N VAL A 7 -12.36 -24.74 26.03
CA VAL A 7 -11.01 -24.67 26.60
C VAL A 7 -10.02 -25.45 25.74
N LEU A 8 -8.97 -24.79 25.28
CA LEU A 8 -7.82 -25.39 24.60
C LEU A 8 -6.65 -25.52 25.59
N LYS A 9 -6.15 -26.73 25.78
CA LYS A 9 -4.96 -26.97 26.61
C LYS A 9 -3.71 -27.02 25.73
N VAL A 10 -2.72 -26.20 26.07
CA VAL A 10 -1.41 -26.18 25.41
C VAL A 10 -0.34 -26.25 26.50
N GLY A 11 0.37 -27.34 26.58
CA GLY A 11 1.29 -27.61 27.72
C GLY A 11 0.55 -27.51 29.05
N ASN A 12 1.01 -26.62 29.92
CA ASN A 12 0.42 -26.40 31.26
C ASN A 12 -0.60 -25.24 31.29
N VAL A 13 -0.85 -24.56 30.16
CA VAL A 13 -1.76 -23.43 30.09
C VAL A 13 -3.10 -23.84 29.47
N SER A 14 -4.19 -23.36 30.04
CA SER A 14 -5.54 -23.53 29.51
C SER A 14 -6.02 -22.18 28.95
N TYR A 15 -6.39 -22.17 27.68
CA TYR A 15 -6.90 -21.00 26.98
C TYR A 15 -8.38 -21.16 26.71
N THR A 16 -9.16 -20.12 26.99
CA THR A 16 -10.51 -20.01 26.44
C THR A 16 -10.41 -19.71 24.93
N TYR A 17 -11.20 -20.38 24.10
CA TYR A 17 -11.24 -20.09 22.66
C TYR A 17 -12.66 -20.27 22.10
N TYR A 18 -12.90 -19.84 20.87
CA TYR A 18 -14.20 -19.88 20.21
C TYR A 18 -14.15 -20.87 19.04
N PRO A 19 -14.54 -22.14 19.27
CA PRO A 19 -14.35 -23.21 18.28
C PRO A 19 -15.28 -23.07 17.09
N VAL A 20 -14.72 -22.97 15.89
CA VAL A 20 -15.47 -22.90 14.63
C VAL A 20 -16.16 -24.23 14.28
N ASN A 21 -15.64 -25.34 14.77
CA ASN A 21 -16.17 -26.70 14.52
C ASN A 21 -17.56 -26.96 15.12
N ARG A 22 -18.11 -26.02 15.87
CA ARG A 22 -19.50 -26.06 16.36
C ARG A 22 -20.50 -25.53 15.35
N VAL A 23 -20.03 -24.88 14.28
CA VAL A 23 -20.89 -24.32 13.23
C VAL A 23 -20.96 -25.32 12.09
N ALA A 24 -22.17 -25.74 11.74
CA ALA A 24 -22.37 -26.72 10.65
C ALA A 24 -21.89 -26.15 9.31
N GLY A 25 -21.15 -26.93 8.55
CA GLY A 25 -20.60 -26.54 7.24
C GLY A 25 -19.24 -25.86 7.28
N TYR A 26 -18.69 -25.56 8.47
CA TYR A 26 -17.38 -24.90 8.61
C TYR A 26 -16.24 -25.67 7.94
N GLU A 27 -16.32 -27.00 7.93
CA GLU A 27 -15.29 -27.90 7.39
C GLU A 27 -15.03 -27.70 5.88
N LYS A 28 -16.03 -27.16 5.18
CA LYS A 28 -15.94 -26.87 3.74
C LYS A 28 -15.62 -25.40 3.44
N LEU A 29 -15.61 -24.55 4.48
CA LEU A 29 -15.28 -23.12 4.29
C LEU A 29 -13.82 -22.96 3.89
N PRO A 30 -13.49 -22.00 3.00
CA PRO A 30 -12.15 -21.49 2.81
C PRO A 30 -11.49 -21.09 4.12
N PHE A 31 -10.17 -21.15 4.17
CA PHE A 31 -9.39 -20.80 5.38
C PHE A 31 -9.65 -19.37 5.85
N SER A 32 -9.71 -18.40 4.93
CA SER A 32 -10.00 -17.00 5.23
C SER A 32 -11.37 -16.81 5.87
N LEU A 33 -12.39 -17.52 5.35
CA LEU A 33 -13.73 -17.49 5.93
C LEU A 33 -13.79 -18.21 7.28
N THR A 34 -12.94 -19.20 7.52
CA THR A 34 -12.79 -19.84 8.85
C THR A 34 -12.27 -18.83 9.89
N VAL A 35 -11.33 -17.98 9.52
CA VAL A 35 -10.84 -16.88 10.40
C VAL A 35 -11.93 -15.86 10.66
N LEU A 36 -12.69 -15.45 9.63
CA LEU A 36 -13.83 -14.54 9.80
C LEU A 36 -14.92 -15.15 10.68
N LEU A 37 -15.18 -16.47 10.55
CA LEU A 37 -16.14 -17.17 11.40
C LEU A 37 -15.73 -17.12 12.88
N GLU A 38 -14.46 -17.41 13.20
CA GLU A 38 -13.94 -17.27 14.56
C GLU A 38 -14.13 -15.85 15.09
N ASN A 39 -13.80 -14.86 14.26
CA ASN A 39 -13.92 -13.45 14.62
C ASN A 39 -15.36 -13.08 14.98
N ILE A 40 -16.34 -13.53 14.20
CA ILE A 40 -17.77 -13.36 14.48
C ILE A 40 -18.14 -14.04 15.81
N LEU A 41 -17.74 -15.31 16.01
CA LEU A 41 -18.07 -16.06 17.22
C LEU A 41 -17.52 -15.40 18.48
N ARG A 42 -16.38 -14.76 18.37
CA ARG A 42 -15.70 -14.11 19.49
C ARG A 42 -16.24 -12.71 19.81
N ASN A 43 -16.53 -11.91 18.80
CA ASN A 43 -16.81 -10.48 18.98
C ASN A 43 -18.29 -10.09 18.91
N ALA A 44 -19.18 -10.97 18.43
CA ALA A 44 -20.61 -10.64 18.33
C ALA A 44 -21.21 -10.33 19.72
N GLU A 45 -22.05 -9.29 19.79
CA GLU A 45 -22.64 -8.77 21.00
C GLU A 45 -23.50 -9.78 21.78
N SER A 46 -24.11 -10.76 21.07
CA SER A 46 -24.95 -11.80 21.65
C SER A 46 -24.78 -13.14 20.94
N ASP A 47 -25.23 -14.24 21.58
CA ASP A 47 -25.24 -15.57 20.99
C ASP A 47 -26.17 -15.66 19.77
N ASP A 48 -27.30 -14.95 19.79
CA ASP A 48 -28.24 -14.89 18.66
C ASP A 48 -27.60 -14.17 17.45
N ARG A 49 -26.96 -13.02 17.69
CA ARG A 49 -26.24 -12.27 16.65
C ARG A 49 -25.09 -13.08 16.07
N ALA A 50 -24.30 -13.75 16.92
CA ALA A 50 -23.23 -14.64 16.47
C ALA A 50 -23.76 -15.75 15.57
N SER A 51 -24.87 -16.38 15.94
CA SER A 51 -25.49 -17.46 15.16
C SER A 51 -26.00 -16.95 13.81
N GLU A 52 -26.64 -15.79 13.79
CA GLU A 52 -27.14 -15.15 12.56
C GLU A 52 -25.98 -14.85 11.59
N LEU A 53 -24.94 -14.15 12.06
CA LEU A 53 -23.79 -13.77 11.22
C LEU A 53 -22.99 -15.00 10.75
N ALA A 54 -22.81 -16.00 11.63
CA ALA A 54 -22.14 -17.25 11.29
C ALA A 54 -22.88 -18.02 10.20
N GLN A 55 -24.22 -18.08 10.28
CA GLN A 55 -25.05 -18.72 9.26
C GLN A 55 -24.93 -18.00 7.91
N ARG A 56 -25.02 -16.67 7.89
CA ARG A 56 -24.85 -15.86 6.67
C ARG A 56 -23.49 -16.12 6.01
N LEU A 57 -22.41 -16.15 6.82
CA LEU A 57 -21.07 -16.39 6.33
C LEU A 57 -20.94 -17.80 5.74
N VAL A 58 -21.48 -18.83 6.41
CA VAL A 58 -21.42 -20.22 5.91
C VAL A 58 -22.22 -20.36 4.61
N GLU A 59 -23.43 -19.83 4.55
CA GLU A 59 -24.26 -19.89 3.34
C GLU A 59 -23.55 -19.24 2.14
N ALA A 60 -23.00 -18.04 2.31
CA ALA A 60 -22.24 -17.36 1.27
C ALA A 60 -20.97 -18.13 0.87
N GLY A 61 -20.18 -18.59 1.85
CA GLY A 61 -18.96 -19.35 1.60
C GLY A 61 -19.21 -20.67 0.87
N LEU A 62 -20.32 -21.35 1.12
CA LEU A 62 -20.68 -22.59 0.44
C LEU A 62 -21.33 -22.35 -0.94
N SER A 63 -22.03 -21.22 -1.12
CA SER A 63 -22.59 -20.84 -2.44
C SER A 63 -21.51 -20.39 -3.42
N GLY A 64 -20.39 -19.86 -2.91
CA GLY A 64 -19.32 -19.26 -3.71
C GLY A 64 -19.65 -17.89 -4.30
N GLU A 65 -20.77 -17.29 -3.88
CA GLU A 65 -21.22 -15.95 -4.29
C GLU A 65 -20.88 -14.89 -3.22
N VAL A 66 -20.96 -13.62 -3.59
CA VAL A 66 -20.85 -12.52 -2.62
C VAL A 66 -22.00 -12.61 -1.64
N GLY A 67 -21.68 -12.67 -0.35
CA GLY A 67 -22.68 -12.74 0.71
C GLY A 67 -23.19 -11.38 1.18
N SER A 68 -24.04 -11.44 2.21
CA SER A 68 -24.49 -10.26 2.92
C SER A 68 -23.40 -9.69 3.84
N GLU A 69 -23.71 -8.57 4.45
CA GLU A 69 -22.84 -7.84 5.37
C GLU A 69 -22.49 -8.67 6.62
N ILE A 70 -21.22 -8.65 6.99
CA ILE A 70 -20.65 -9.16 8.24
C ILE A 70 -19.79 -8.10 8.91
N GLU A 71 -19.54 -8.28 10.19
CA GLU A 71 -18.68 -7.43 11.02
C GLU A 71 -17.36 -8.14 11.26
N PHE A 72 -16.25 -7.41 11.13
CA PHE A 72 -14.89 -7.91 11.36
C PHE A 72 -14.14 -6.96 12.29
N SER A 73 -13.69 -7.47 13.43
CA SER A 73 -12.89 -6.73 14.41
C SER A 73 -11.44 -7.20 14.34
N PRO A 74 -10.52 -6.42 13.72
CA PRO A 74 -9.12 -6.82 13.63
C PRO A 74 -8.47 -6.88 15.02
N ALA A 75 -7.53 -7.79 15.19
CA ALA A 75 -6.76 -7.93 16.42
C ALA A 75 -5.71 -6.82 16.59
N ARG A 76 -5.22 -6.28 15.47
CA ARG A 76 -4.19 -5.24 15.42
C ARG A 76 -4.41 -4.29 14.24
N VAL A 77 -3.83 -3.09 14.36
CA VAL A 77 -3.73 -2.13 13.25
C VAL A 77 -2.28 -1.79 13.00
N LEU A 78 -1.85 -1.84 11.74
CA LEU A 78 -0.49 -1.49 11.32
C LEU A 78 -0.50 -0.20 10.52
N PHE A 79 0.32 0.75 10.93
CA PHE A 79 0.51 2.02 10.25
C PHE A 79 1.90 2.13 9.65
N GLN A 80 2.00 2.72 8.48
CA GLN A 80 3.23 3.35 7.99
C GLN A 80 3.15 4.86 8.23
N ASP A 81 4.28 5.58 8.23
CA ASP A 81 4.32 6.95 8.72
C ASP A 81 3.58 7.99 7.84
N PHE A 82 3.48 7.80 6.53
CA PHE A 82 2.75 8.75 5.66
C PHE A 82 1.24 8.74 5.87
N THR A 83 0.70 7.64 6.36
CA THR A 83 -0.74 7.51 6.69
C THR A 83 -0.98 7.47 8.20
N GLY A 84 0.00 7.04 8.99
CA GLY A 84 -0.11 7.00 10.45
C GLY A 84 -0.02 8.37 11.11
N VAL A 85 0.88 9.26 10.65
CA VAL A 85 0.94 10.63 11.19
C VAL A 85 -0.41 11.34 11.10
N PRO A 86 -1.10 11.42 9.94
CA PRO A 86 -2.42 12.04 9.88
C PRO A 86 -3.47 11.32 10.74
N VAL A 87 -3.42 10.01 10.90
CA VAL A 87 -4.31 9.27 11.81
C VAL A 87 -4.15 9.75 13.25
N PHE A 88 -2.94 9.86 13.75
CA PHE A 88 -2.71 10.38 15.08
C PHE A 88 -3.02 11.88 15.21
N VAL A 89 -2.87 12.66 14.14
CA VAL A 89 -3.37 14.05 14.08
C VAL A 89 -4.88 14.07 14.27
N ASP A 90 -5.60 13.20 13.59
CA ASP A 90 -7.06 13.11 13.73
C ASP A 90 -7.47 12.68 15.15
N PHE A 91 -6.78 11.69 15.75
CA PHE A 91 -7.01 11.34 17.17
C PHE A 91 -6.77 12.53 18.12
N ALA A 92 -5.72 13.33 17.88
CA ALA A 92 -5.47 14.51 18.67
C ALA A 92 -6.61 15.53 18.55
N VAL A 93 -7.10 15.79 17.34
CA VAL A 93 -8.26 16.69 17.10
C VAL A 93 -9.55 16.09 17.67
N MET A 94 -9.75 14.75 17.56
CA MET A 94 -10.91 14.07 18.15
C MET A 94 -10.96 14.22 19.68
N ARG A 95 -9.81 14.20 20.38
CA ARG A 95 -9.76 14.48 21.82
C ARG A 95 -10.30 15.85 22.16
N GLU A 96 -9.91 16.88 21.42
CA GLU A 96 -10.45 18.23 21.61
C GLU A 96 -11.95 18.29 21.31
N ALA A 97 -12.36 17.71 20.17
CA ALA A 97 -13.77 17.69 19.79
C ALA A 97 -14.63 16.88 20.79
N CYS A 98 -14.09 15.82 21.40
CA CYS A 98 -14.72 15.08 22.48
C CYS A 98 -14.96 16.00 23.71
N MET A 99 -13.98 16.80 24.09
CA MET A 99 -14.14 17.81 25.17
C MET A 99 -15.19 18.86 24.80
N ASP A 100 -15.22 19.35 23.59
CA ASP A 100 -16.22 20.34 23.11
C ASP A 100 -17.65 19.74 23.19
N LEU A 101 -17.80 18.44 22.99
CA LEU A 101 -19.04 17.69 23.19
C LEU A 101 -19.32 17.34 24.67
N GLY A 102 -18.38 17.64 25.59
CA GLY A 102 -18.51 17.39 27.02
C GLY A 102 -18.14 15.97 27.46
N GLY A 103 -17.41 15.21 26.61
CA GLY A 103 -16.85 13.90 26.91
C GLY A 103 -15.46 13.97 27.55
N ASP A 104 -14.92 12.83 27.93
CA ASP A 104 -13.54 12.67 28.41
C ASP A 104 -12.59 12.42 27.23
N PRO A 105 -11.58 13.27 26.98
CA PRO A 105 -10.64 13.08 25.88
C PRO A 105 -9.91 11.73 25.92
N LYS A 106 -9.75 11.11 27.09
CA LYS A 106 -9.11 9.80 27.25
C LYS A 106 -9.91 8.65 26.66
N THR A 107 -11.21 8.82 26.37
CA THR A 107 -12.00 7.83 25.66
C THR A 107 -11.53 7.66 24.22
N ILE A 108 -10.92 8.70 23.65
CA ILE A 108 -10.28 8.65 22.32
C ILE A 108 -8.89 8.03 22.50
N ASN A 109 -8.87 6.72 22.44
CA ASN A 109 -7.67 5.91 22.64
C ASN A 109 -7.79 4.58 21.88
N PRO A 110 -6.72 4.10 21.23
CA PRO A 110 -6.74 2.78 20.56
C PRO A 110 -7.15 1.65 21.49
N GLN A 111 -8.13 0.86 21.08
CA GLN A 111 -8.65 -0.29 21.82
C GLN A 111 -7.95 -1.59 21.42
N VAL A 112 -7.18 -1.57 20.34
CA VAL A 112 -6.36 -2.68 19.83
C VAL A 112 -4.92 -2.23 19.71
N GLN A 113 -3.99 -3.19 19.62
CA GLN A 113 -2.58 -2.87 19.40
C GLN A 113 -2.38 -2.14 18.08
N CYS A 114 -1.79 -0.96 18.14
CA CYS A 114 -1.42 -0.13 17.00
C CYS A 114 0.10 -0.03 16.90
N ASP A 115 0.64 -0.54 15.81
CA ASP A 115 2.07 -0.46 15.51
C ASP A 115 2.28 0.52 14.35
N LEU A 116 3.13 1.54 14.53
CA LEU A 116 3.52 2.46 13.48
C LEU A 116 5.00 2.27 13.19
N VAL A 117 5.32 2.12 11.90
CA VAL A 117 6.71 2.04 11.44
C VAL A 117 7.03 3.24 10.55
N ILE A 118 8.14 3.91 10.84
CA ILE A 118 8.64 5.02 10.01
C ILE A 118 9.52 4.42 8.93
N ASP A 119 8.96 4.25 7.72
CA ASP A 119 9.59 3.58 6.59
C ASP A 119 9.28 4.20 5.22
N HIS A 120 8.37 5.15 5.15
CA HIS A 120 7.94 5.77 3.89
C HIS A 120 8.56 7.15 3.64
N SER A 121 9.00 7.87 4.68
CA SER A 121 9.63 9.19 4.55
C SER A 121 11.10 9.14 4.12
N VAL A 122 11.76 7.98 4.21
CA VAL A 122 13.18 7.81 3.90
C VAL A 122 13.45 7.98 2.40
N ILE A 123 14.34 8.90 2.03
CA ILE A 123 14.70 9.24 0.65
C ILE A 123 16.16 8.85 0.39
N ALA A 124 16.45 8.29 -0.80
CA ALA A 124 17.80 8.03 -1.28
C ALA A 124 18.39 9.28 -1.93
N ASP A 125 18.59 10.35 -1.16
CA ASP A 125 19.26 11.56 -1.66
C ASP A 125 20.69 11.22 -2.12
N GLU A 126 21.45 10.58 -1.23
CA GLU A 126 22.79 10.06 -1.52
C GLU A 126 22.72 8.56 -1.81
N ALA A 127 23.37 8.11 -2.86
CA ALA A 127 23.43 6.72 -3.26
C ALA A 127 24.77 6.40 -3.94
N GLY A 128 25.11 5.11 -4.07
CA GLY A 128 26.30 4.66 -4.77
C GLY A 128 27.64 4.96 -4.07
N CYS A 129 27.64 5.46 -2.85
CA CYS A 129 28.85 5.89 -2.16
C CYS A 129 28.88 5.52 -0.67
N ALA A 130 30.09 5.46 -0.12
CA ALA A 130 30.27 5.26 1.31
C ALA A 130 29.68 6.44 2.11
N GLY A 131 28.98 6.13 3.21
CA GLY A 131 28.36 7.15 4.05
C GLY A 131 26.96 7.59 3.60
N ALA A 132 26.41 7.04 2.51
CA ALA A 132 25.07 7.36 2.02
C ALA A 132 24.00 7.18 3.12
N LEU A 133 24.03 6.05 3.84
CA LEU A 133 23.09 5.79 4.94
C LEU A 133 23.11 6.89 6.00
N GLN A 134 24.30 7.27 6.47
CA GLN A 134 24.44 8.28 7.53
C GLN A 134 23.96 9.66 7.08
N LYS A 135 24.25 10.05 5.84
CA LYS A 135 23.78 11.31 5.27
C LYS A 135 22.28 11.33 5.10
N ASN A 136 21.71 10.27 4.51
CA ASN A 136 20.27 10.15 4.31
C ASN A 136 19.51 10.14 5.65
N MET A 137 20.03 9.44 6.65
CA MET A 137 19.44 9.44 8.01
C MET A 137 19.51 10.82 8.65
N GLN A 138 20.57 11.61 8.41
CA GLN A 138 20.64 12.97 8.91
C GLN A 138 19.60 13.86 8.24
N LEU A 139 19.53 13.83 6.91
CA LEU A 139 18.51 14.58 6.13
C LEU A 139 17.10 14.20 6.53
N GLU A 140 16.86 12.92 6.76
CA GLU A 140 15.57 12.40 7.23
C GLU A 140 15.13 13.06 8.54
N PHE A 141 16.00 13.08 9.55
CA PHE A 141 15.70 13.70 10.84
C PHE A 141 15.55 15.22 10.73
N ASP A 142 16.41 15.88 9.95
CA ASP A 142 16.36 17.34 9.78
C ASP A 142 15.04 17.77 9.13
N ARG A 143 14.60 17.04 8.09
CA ARG A 143 13.35 17.32 7.37
C ARG A 143 12.09 17.00 8.15
N ASN A 144 12.11 15.95 8.97
CA ASN A 144 10.91 15.39 9.58
C ASN A 144 10.83 15.62 11.10
N LYS A 145 11.67 16.47 11.66
CA LYS A 145 11.76 16.69 13.12
C LYS A 145 10.39 16.95 13.76
N GLU A 146 9.59 17.88 13.21
CA GLU A 146 8.26 18.22 13.74
C GLU A 146 7.32 17.01 13.73
N ARG A 147 7.33 16.19 12.66
CA ARG A 147 6.55 14.95 12.59
C ARG A 147 6.96 13.97 13.67
N TYR A 148 8.26 13.84 13.91
CA TYR A 148 8.80 12.90 14.88
C TYR A 148 8.55 13.35 16.32
N GLU A 149 8.62 14.63 16.59
CA GLU A 149 8.20 15.20 17.87
C GLU A 149 6.72 14.93 18.14
N PHE A 150 5.86 15.09 17.13
CA PHE A 150 4.45 14.75 17.22
C PHE A 150 4.22 13.26 17.49
N LEU A 151 4.90 12.39 16.74
CA LEU A 151 4.80 10.93 16.93
C LEU A 151 5.31 10.52 18.32
N LYS A 152 6.35 11.17 18.82
CA LYS A 152 6.86 10.94 20.18
C LYS A 152 5.82 11.30 21.22
N TRP A 153 5.14 12.45 21.07
CA TRP A 153 4.00 12.81 21.91
C TRP A 153 2.87 11.76 21.82
N ALA A 154 2.53 11.31 20.62
CA ALA A 154 1.48 10.32 20.44
C ALA A 154 1.81 9.00 21.13
N GLN A 155 3.06 8.52 21.03
CA GLN A 155 3.52 7.32 21.72
C GLN A 155 3.38 7.41 23.23
N GLU A 156 3.63 8.58 23.83
CA GLU A 156 3.55 8.79 25.28
C GLU A 156 2.11 9.09 25.76
N SER A 157 1.22 9.57 24.87
CA SER A 157 -0.11 10.06 25.21
C SER A 157 -1.25 9.09 24.91
N PHE A 158 -1.02 8.07 24.07
CA PHE A 158 -1.99 7.03 23.76
C PHE A 158 -1.52 5.67 24.28
N GLU A 159 -2.44 4.91 24.85
CA GLU A 159 -2.21 3.50 25.17
C GLU A 159 -2.29 2.62 23.91
N ASN A 160 -1.71 1.42 23.98
CA ASN A 160 -1.69 0.45 22.87
C ASN A 160 -1.02 0.96 21.60
N VAL A 161 -0.12 1.92 21.67
CA VAL A 161 0.62 2.49 20.55
C VAL A 161 2.11 2.17 20.70
N ARG A 162 2.71 1.59 19.66
CA ARG A 162 4.16 1.42 19.56
C ARG A 162 4.63 2.05 18.25
N ILE A 163 5.74 2.79 18.33
CA ILE A 163 6.33 3.45 17.18
C ILE A 163 7.74 2.92 16.95
N VAL A 164 8.01 2.43 15.76
CA VAL A 164 9.35 2.03 15.31
C VAL A 164 9.99 3.24 14.63
N PRO A 165 11.10 3.73 15.18
CA PRO A 165 11.84 4.87 14.62
C PRO A 165 12.42 4.59 13.22
N PRO A 166 12.86 5.63 12.47
CA PRO A 166 13.50 5.46 11.18
C PRO A 166 14.74 4.56 11.22
N GLY A 167 15.00 3.84 10.15
CA GLY A 167 16.22 3.04 9.97
C GLY A 167 16.14 1.62 10.54
N ALA A 168 14.93 1.13 10.87
CA ALA A 168 14.74 -0.25 11.33
C ALA A 168 14.39 -1.21 10.19
N GLY A 169 13.49 -0.82 9.29
CA GLY A 169 13.03 -1.64 8.18
C GLY A 169 11.66 -1.22 7.66
N ILE A 170 11.16 -1.98 6.70
CA ILE A 170 9.82 -1.81 6.10
C ILE A 170 8.76 -2.42 7.02
N CYS A 171 7.64 -1.74 7.20
CA CYS A 171 6.57 -2.14 8.11
C CYS A 171 6.08 -3.58 7.88
N HIS A 172 5.94 -4.04 6.63
CA HIS A 172 5.44 -5.39 6.33
C HIS A 172 6.44 -6.48 6.66
N GLN A 173 7.72 -6.23 6.44
CA GLN A 173 8.78 -7.16 6.81
C GLN A 173 8.93 -7.25 8.33
N LEU A 174 8.99 -6.09 9.01
CA LEU A 174 9.03 -6.06 10.47
C LEU A 174 7.78 -6.70 11.09
N ASN A 175 6.62 -6.57 10.44
CA ASN A 175 5.40 -7.22 10.88
C ASN A 175 5.56 -8.75 10.93
N ILE A 176 5.96 -9.39 9.84
CA ILE A 176 6.11 -10.85 9.83
C ILE A 176 7.32 -11.32 10.64
N GLU A 177 8.40 -10.53 10.70
CA GLU A 177 9.58 -10.85 11.50
C GLU A 177 9.33 -10.72 13.01
N ARG A 178 8.45 -9.76 13.47
CA ARG A 178 8.38 -9.38 14.89
C ARG A 178 6.98 -9.23 15.47
N PHE A 179 6.03 -8.61 14.74
CA PHE A 179 4.75 -8.23 15.35
C PHE A 179 3.68 -9.31 15.19
N ALA A 180 3.66 -9.99 14.04
CA ALA A 180 2.69 -11.03 13.76
C ALA A 180 2.92 -12.25 14.65
N SER A 181 1.84 -12.71 15.27
CA SER A 181 1.85 -13.83 16.24
C SER A 181 1.13 -15.07 15.75
N VAL A 182 0.40 -14.99 14.63
CA VAL A 182 -0.47 -16.04 14.03
C VAL A 182 -1.62 -16.44 14.96
N ALA A 183 -1.35 -16.72 16.22
CA ALA A 183 -2.35 -16.84 17.29
C ALA A 183 -1.99 -15.87 18.40
N MET A 184 -2.93 -15.06 18.84
CA MET A 184 -2.79 -14.07 19.89
C MET A 184 -3.46 -14.55 21.18
N THR A 185 -3.09 -13.89 22.28
CA THR A 185 -3.72 -14.08 23.58
C THR A 185 -4.11 -12.75 24.19
N LYS A 186 -5.25 -12.74 24.92
CA LYS A 186 -5.70 -11.60 25.73
C LYS A 186 -6.12 -12.11 27.11
N ASP A 187 -5.70 -11.44 28.17
CA ASP A 187 -6.20 -11.73 29.50
C ASP A 187 -7.64 -11.20 29.63
N SER A 188 -8.55 -12.07 30.08
CA SER A 188 -9.96 -11.71 30.31
C SER A 188 -10.29 -11.49 31.79
N GLY A 189 -9.34 -11.62 32.69
CA GLY A 189 -9.57 -11.67 34.14
C GLY A 189 -10.07 -13.04 34.65
N GLU A 190 -10.59 -13.89 33.75
CA GLU A 190 -10.96 -15.30 34.03
C GLU A 190 -9.93 -16.29 33.44
N GLY A 191 -8.86 -15.78 32.84
CA GLY A 191 -7.78 -16.52 32.19
C GLY A 191 -7.56 -16.06 30.73
N PRO A 192 -6.49 -16.56 30.11
CA PRO A 192 -6.14 -16.12 28.75
C PRO A 192 -7.13 -16.67 27.71
N ILE A 193 -7.54 -15.80 26.79
CA ILE A 193 -8.31 -16.14 25.60
C ILE A 193 -7.32 -16.26 24.42
N ALA A 194 -7.39 -17.35 23.67
CA ALA A 194 -6.64 -17.51 22.42
C ALA A 194 -7.53 -17.23 21.21
N TYR A 195 -6.97 -16.54 20.22
CA TYR A 195 -7.68 -16.15 19.00
C TYR A 195 -6.71 -15.95 17.83
N PHE A 196 -7.21 -15.92 16.60
CA PHE A 196 -6.38 -15.63 15.43
C PHE A 196 -5.82 -14.20 15.49
N ASP A 197 -4.54 -14.06 15.20
CA ASP A 197 -3.96 -12.79 14.85
C ASP A 197 -4.55 -12.34 13.51
N THR A 198 -5.19 -11.19 13.51
CA THR A 198 -5.79 -10.57 12.33
C THR A 198 -5.40 -9.11 12.26
N LEU A 199 -5.26 -8.59 11.06
CA LEU A 199 -4.59 -7.34 10.82
C LEU A 199 -5.34 -6.50 9.78
N VAL A 200 -5.51 -5.22 10.07
CA VAL A 200 -5.70 -4.22 9.01
C VAL A 200 -4.55 -3.23 9.03
N GLY A 201 -4.22 -2.66 7.89
CA GLY A 201 -3.14 -1.69 7.83
C GLY A 201 -3.42 -0.58 6.84
N THR A 202 -2.82 0.58 7.10
CA THR A 202 -2.95 1.75 6.23
C THR A 202 -2.09 1.66 4.97
N ASP A 203 -1.36 0.58 4.80
CA ASP A 203 -0.64 0.26 3.57
C ASP A 203 -1.30 -0.88 2.81
N SER A 204 -1.34 -0.76 1.49
CA SER A 204 -1.95 -1.76 0.61
C SER A 204 -1.25 -3.12 0.65
N HIS A 205 0.05 -3.18 1.02
CA HIS A 205 0.81 -4.43 1.13
C HIS A 205 0.71 -5.11 2.51
N THR A 206 -0.20 -4.68 3.36
CA THR A 206 -0.57 -5.37 4.61
C THR A 206 -0.81 -6.88 4.41
N PRO A 207 -1.35 -7.35 3.25
CA PRO A 207 -1.50 -8.77 2.95
C PRO A 207 -0.22 -9.61 3.01
N THR A 208 0.98 -9.03 3.09
CA THR A 208 2.24 -9.77 3.31
C THR A 208 2.13 -10.78 4.46
N ALA A 209 1.41 -10.42 5.52
CA ALA A 209 1.17 -11.28 6.68
C ALA A 209 0.39 -12.57 6.34
N ASN A 210 -0.37 -12.57 5.25
CA ASN A 210 -1.16 -13.73 4.84
C ASN A 210 -0.26 -14.92 4.44
N GLY A 211 0.98 -14.64 4.03
CA GLY A 211 1.97 -15.67 3.71
C GLY A 211 2.40 -16.54 4.88
N ILE A 212 2.21 -16.05 6.12
CA ILE A 212 2.47 -16.79 7.35
C ILE A 212 1.17 -17.21 8.09
N GLY A 213 0.01 -17.07 7.43
CA GLY A 213 -1.28 -17.49 7.96
C GLY A 213 -1.99 -16.44 8.83
N VAL A 214 -1.58 -15.17 8.78
CA VAL A 214 -2.27 -14.06 9.44
C VAL A 214 -3.20 -13.38 8.44
N LEU A 215 -4.51 -13.46 8.65
CA LEU A 215 -5.47 -12.78 7.78
C LEU A 215 -5.37 -11.27 7.96
N GLY A 216 -5.02 -10.58 6.88
CA GLY A 216 -4.91 -9.12 6.91
C GLY A 216 -4.99 -8.49 5.54
N TRP A 217 -5.44 -7.24 5.50
CA TRP A 217 -5.55 -6.46 4.26
C TRP A 217 -5.40 -4.95 4.48
N GLY A 218 -5.13 -4.25 3.38
CA GLY A 218 -5.03 -2.80 3.37
C GLY A 218 -6.40 -2.13 3.43
N VAL A 219 -6.50 -1.10 4.26
CA VAL A 219 -7.68 -0.23 4.40
C VAL A 219 -7.25 1.23 4.26
N GLY A 220 -8.20 2.14 4.11
CA GLY A 220 -7.94 3.57 4.19
C GLY A 220 -7.58 4.02 5.62
N GLY A 221 -6.91 5.16 5.74
CA GLY A 221 -6.56 5.73 7.04
C GLY A 221 -7.77 5.87 7.95
N ILE A 222 -8.88 6.37 7.44
CA ILE A 222 -10.13 6.59 8.17
C ILE A 222 -10.74 5.28 8.70
N GLU A 223 -10.70 4.22 7.90
CA GLU A 223 -11.15 2.89 8.34
C GLU A 223 -10.22 2.31 9.41
N ALA A 224 -8.90 2.52 9.27
CA ALA A 224 -7.92 2.11 10.27
C ALA A 224 -8.09 2.89 11.58
N GLU A 225 -8.42 4.18 11.52
CA GLU A 225 -8.76 5.00 12.67
C GLU A 225 -9.95 4.43 13.44
N ALA A 226 -11.05 4.15 12.75
CA ALA A 226 -12.24 3.57 13.35
C ALA A 226 -11.95 2.19 13.95
N ALA A 227 -11.21 1.33 13.24
CA ALA A 227 -10.81 0.03 13.74
C ALA A 227 -9.90 0.11 14.97
N ALA A 228 -8.96 1.06 14.99
CA ALA A 228 -8.11 1.31 16.14
C ALA A 228 -8.93 1.73 17.36
N LEU A 229 -9.98 2.52 17.19
CA LEU A 229 -10.93 2.92 18.24
C LEU A 229 -11.96 1.83 18.61
N GLY A 230 -11.79 0.61 18.08
CA GLY A 230 -12.60 -0.56 18.45
C GLY A 230 -13.88 -0.74 17.62
N GLN A 231 -14.08 0.06 16.58
CA GLN A 231 -15.22 -0.15 15.69
C GLN A 231 -14.96 -1.35 14.76
N PRO A 232 -15.93 -2.26 14.59
CA PRO A 232 -15.79 -3.32 13.61
C PRO A 232 -15.80 -2.75 12.19
N ILE A 233 -15.00 -3.34 11.33
CA ILE A 233 -15.07 -3.08 9.89
C ILE A 233 -16.22 -3.88 9.32
N THR A 234 -17.12 -3.20 8.62
CA THR A 234 -18.23 -3.84 7.94
C THR A 234 -17.84 -4.20 6.52
N THR A 235 -18.08 -5.44 6.13
CA THR A 235 -17.76 -5.94 4.79
C THR A 235 -18.80 -6.97 4.33
N LEU A 236 -18.94 -7.10 3.02
CA LEU A 236 -19.70 -8.24 2.45
C LEU A 236 -18.85 -9.50 2.54
N VAL A 237 -19.46 -10.67 2.74
CA VAL A 237 -18.73 -11.94 2.64
C VAL A 237 -18.16 -12.06 1.22
N PRO A 238 -16.84 -12.10 1.04
CA PRO A 238 -16.24 -12.08 -0.29
C PRO A 238 -16.31 -13.44 -0.99
N ARG A 239 -16.26 -13.42 -2.31
CA ARG A 239 -15.94 -14.64 -3.06
C ARG A 239 -14.50 -15.04 -2.77
N VAL A 240 -14.24 -16.35 -2.70
CA VAL A 240 -12.90 -16.87 -2.48
C VAL A 240 -12.44 -17.69 -3.70
N ILE A 241 -11.33 -17.26 -4.29
CA ILE A 241 -10.69 -17.93 -5.43
C ILE A 241 -9.58 -18.82 -4.91
N GLY A 242 -9.67 -20.11 -5.18
CA GLY A 242 -8.63 -21.09 -4.82
C GLY A 242 -7.56 -21.19 -5.89
N ILE A 243 -6.28 -21.15 -5.51
CA ILE A 243 -5.14 -21.41 -6.40
C ILE A 243 -4.52 -22.72 -6.02
N LYS A 244 -4.70 -23.74 -6.87
CA LYS A 244 -4.07 -25.04 -6.69
C LYS A 244 -2.66 -25.02 -7.26
N LEU A 245 -1.68 -25.10 -6.37
CA LEU A 245 -0.26 -25.14 -6.70
C LEU A 245 0.22 -26.57 -6.89
N SER A 246 1.01 -26.79 -7.92
CA SER A 246 1.70 -28.06 -8.17
C SER A 246 3.15 -27.84 -8.58
N GLY A 247 3.98 -28.89 -8.49
CA GLY A 247 5.39 -28.83 -8.84
C GLY A 247 6.24 -27.94 -7.93
N SER A 248 7.39 -27.51 -8.42
CA SER A 248 8.33 -26.62 -7.74
C SER A 248 8.99 -25.67 -8.73
N LEU A 249 9.49 -24.54 -8.25
CA LEU A 249 10.23 -23.59 -9.08
C LEU A 249 11.47 -24.25 -9.69
N GLN A 250 11.74 -23.88 -10.95
CA GLN A 250 12.95 -24.35 -11.63
C GLN A 250 14.19 -23.60 -11.12
N PRO A 251 15.38 -24.19 -11.24
CA PRO A 251 16.63 -23.49 -10.97
C PRO A 251 16.73 -22.12 -11.62
N GLY A 252 17.16 -21.09 -10.86
CA GLY A 252 17.32 -19.72 -11.30
C GLY A 252 16.02 -18.92 -11.40
N VAL A 253 14.87 -19.51 -11.06
CA VAL A 253 13.56 -18.82 -10.97
C VAL A 253 13.30 -18.40 -9.52
N SER A 254 12.95 -17.16 -9.31
CA SER A 254 12.78 -16.56 -7.98
C SER A 254 11.31 -16.47 -7.53
N ALA A 255 11.13 -16.18 -6.25
CA ALA A 255 9.81 -15.84 -5.71
C ALA A 255 9.22 -14.56 -6.36
N MET A 256 10.06 -13.65 -6.87
CA MET A 256 9.58 -12.48 -7.62
C MET A 256 8.96 -12.89 -8.97
N ASP A 257 9.61 -13.80 -9.71
CA ASP A 257 9.08 -14.31 -10.98
C ASP A 257 7.72 -14.99 -10.79
N MET A 258 7.60 -15.77 -9.72
CA MET A 258 6.35 -16.38 -9.30
C MET A 258 5.29 -15.32 -8.98
N SER A 259 5.62 -14.31 -8.19
CA SER A 259 4.69 -13.23 -7.81
C SER A 259 4.21 -12.42 -9.00
N LEU A 260 5.07 -12.14 -9.98
CA LEU A 260 4.69 -11.50 -11.25
C LEU A 260 3.77 -12.40 -12.09
N THR A 261 4.00 -13.71 -12.08
CA THR A 261 3.12 -14.69 -12.75
C THR A 261 1.73 -14.70 -12.11
N PHE A 262 1.65 -14.68 -10.78
CA PHE A 262 0.40 -14.52 -10.04
C PHE A 262 -0.32 -13.23 -10.42
N ALA A 263 0.41 -12.11 -10.44
CA ALA A 263 -0.16 -10.81 -10.79
C ALA A 263 -0.78 -10.81 -12.19
N GLN A 264 -0.08 -11.36 -13.18
CA GLN A 264 -0.60 -11.49 -14.55
C GLN A 264 -1.84 -12.38 -14.63
N MET A 265 -1.77 -13.58 -14.03
CA MET A 265 -2.85 -14.57 -14.06
C MET A 265 -4.12 -14.06 -13.38
N LEU A 266 -3.98 -13.53 -12.16
CA LEU A 266 -5.12 -13.08 -11.35
C LEU A 266 -5.73 -11.77 -11.86
N ARG A 267 -4.91 -10.88 -12.41
CA ARG A 267 -5.43 -9.67 -13.07
C ARG A 267 -6.26 -10.00 -14.30
N ALA A 268 -5.82 -10.97 -15.08
CA ALA A 268 -6.57 -11.46 -16.26
C ALA A 268 -7.88 -12.16 -15.85
N GLU A 269 -7.91 -12.85 -14.71
CA GLU A 269 -9.10 -13.49 -14.15
C GLU A 269 -10.14 -12.50 -13.62
N GLY A 270 -9.72 -11.32 -13.17
CA GLY A 270 -10.65 -10.31 -12.62
C GLY A 270 -11.05 -10.57 -11.17
N VAL A 271 -10.10 -10.73 -10.29
CA VAL A 271 -10.29 -11.05 -8.85
C VAL A 271 -10.50 -9.82 -7.95
N VAL A 272 -10.87 -8.68 -8.49
CA VAL A 272 -11.07 -7.45 -7.70
C VAL A 272 -12.09 -7.68 -6.59
N GLY A 273 -11.69 -7.35 -5.34
CA GLY A 273 -12.53 -7.52 -4.15
C GLY A 273 -12.71 -8.97 -3.68
N CYS A 274 -12.13 -9.96 -4.37
CA CYS A 274 -12.13 -11.35 -3.91
C CYS A 274 -11.05 -11.58 -2.85
N PHE A 275 -11.22 -12.64 -2.07
CA PHE A 275 -10.13 -13.28 -1.36
C PHE A 275 -9.51 -14.34 -2.27
N VAL A 276 -8.22 -14.57 -2.11
CA VAL A 276 -7.46 -15.61 -2.82
C VAL A 276 -6.85 -16.53 -1.77
N GLU A 277 -6.85 -17.83 -2.02
CA GLU A 277 -6.20 -18.81 -1.15
C GLU A 277 -5.36 -19.78 -1.97
N CYS A 278 -4.17 -20.07 -1.49
CA CYS A 278 -3.27 -21.05 -2.11
C CYS A 278 -3.35 -22.39 -1.39
N PHE A 279 -3.43 -23.48 -2.15
CA PHE A 279 -3.47 -24.86 -1.65
C PHE A 279 -2.82 -25.82 -2.66
N GLY A 280 -2.72 -27.09 -2.32
CA GLY A 280 -2.16 -28.10 -3.19
C GLY A 280 -0.73 -28.52 -2.79
N GLU A 281 -0.20 -29.54 -3.47
CA GLU A 281 1.10 -30.16 -3.15
C GLU A 281 2.29 -29.23 -3.37
N GLY A 282 2.16 -28.25 -4.28
CA GLY A 282 3.20 -27.26 -4.55
C GLY A 282 3.52 -26.36 -3.33
N LEU A 283 2.61 -26.25 -2.34
CA LEU A 283 2.87 -25.50 -1.09
C LEU A 283 4.08 -26.02 -0.31
N GLU A 284 4.34 -27.33 -0.36
CA GLU A 284 5.45 -27.95 0.35
C GLU A 284 6.81 -27.46 -0.14
N SER A 285 6.88 -27.06 -1.42
CA SER A 285 8.10 -26.51 -2.03
C SER A 285 8.38 -25.04 -1.66
N LEU A 286 7.38 -24.32 -1.12
CA LEU A 286 7.47 -22.91 -0.80
C LEU A 286 7.69 -22.68 0.70
N ASN A 287 8.73 -21.95 1.05
CA ASN A 287 8.93 -21.47 2.41
C ASN A 287 8.01 -20.30 2.76
N ALA A 288 7.92 -19.91 4.03
CA ALA A 288 7.03 -18.86 4.51
C ALA A 288 7.30 -17.48 3.85
N THR A 289 8.57 -17.15 3.59
CA THR A 289 8.94 -15.87 2.97
C THR A 289 8.60 -15.82 1.49
N GLN A 290 8.70 -16.93 0.76
CA GLN A 290 8.24 -17.03 -0.63
C GLN A 290 6.72 -16.88 -0.74
N ARG A 291 5.96 -17.47 0.21
CA ARG A 291 4.51 -17.25 0.32
C ARG A 291 4.19 -15.79 0.62
N ALA A 292 4.95 -15.16 1.51
CA ALA A 292 4.80 -13.74 1.83
C ALA A 292 5.06 -12.82 0.63
N CYS A 293 5.98 -13.18 -0.29
CA CYS A 293 6.19 -12.44 -1.55
C CYS A 293 4.94 -12.45 -2.44
N ILE A 294 4.26 -13.60 -2.57
CA ILE A 294 3.00 -13.69 -3.32
C ILE A 294 1.92 -12.85 -2.65
N SER A 295 1.76 -13.02 -1.33
CA SER A 295 0.75 -12.30 -0.55
C SER A 295 0.98 -10.79 -0.58
N ASN A 296 2.22 -10.33 -0.62
CA ASN A 296 2.60 -8.93 -0.72
C ASN A 296 2.02 -8.28 -1.99
N MET A 297 2.06 -8.98 -3.11
CA MET A 297 1.58 -8.45 -4.39
C MET A 297 0.06 -8.55 -4.60
N THR A 298 -0.71 -8.88 -3.58
CA THR A 298 -2.18 -8.93 -3.64
C THR A 298 -2.83 -7.68 -4.24
N PRO A 299 -2.41 -6.45 -3.87
CA PRO A 299 -3.00 -5.24 -4.43
C PRO A 299 -2.76 -5.06 -5.94
N GLU A 300 -1.68 -5.61 -6.47
CA GLU A 300 -1.28 -5.47 -7.87
C GLU A 300 -2.24 -6.17 -8.83
N TYR A 301 -2.93 -7.22 -8.38
CA TYR A 301 -4.00 -7.85 -9.13
C TYR A 301 -5.42 -7.51 -8.63
N GLY A 302 -5.53 -6.72 -7.56
CA GLY A 302 -6.79 -6.15 -7.10
C GLY A 302 -7.57 -7.02 -6.11
N ALA A 303 -7.01 -8.13 -5.63
CA ALA A 303 -7.63 -8.92 -4.57
C ALA A 303 -7.53 -8.22 -3.21
N THR A 304 -8.30 -8.67 -2.23
CA THR A 304 -8.25 -8.13 -0.87
C THR A 304 -7.19 -8.82 -0.03
N CYS A 305 -7.08 -10.12 -0.11
CA CYS A 305 -6.02 -10.90 0.54
C CYS A 305 -5.60 -12.09 -0.33
N THR A 306 -4.40 -12.64 -0.07
CA THR A 306 -3.93 -13.91 -0.64
C THR A 306 -3.35 -14.73 0.49
N LEU A 307 -4.16 -15.65 1.01
CA LEU A 307 -3.91 -16.37 2.25
C LEU A 307 -3.29 -17.75 2.00
N PHE A 308 -2.35 -18.07 2.85
CA PHE A 308 -1.76 -19.40 2.97
C PHE A 308 -2.15 -20.00 4.32
N PRO A 309 -2.51 -21.30 4.40
CA PRO A 309 -2.78 -21.96 5.66
C PRO A 309 -1.50 -22.13 6.47
N VAL A 310 -1.66 -22.30 7.79
CA VAL A 310 -0.54 -22.60 8.70
C VAL A 310 -0.08 -24.03 8.50
N ASP A 311 1.22 -24.22 8.44
CA ASP A 311 1.89 -25.53 8.39
C ASP A 311 3.26 -25.50 9.09
N GLN A 312 4.07 -26.54 8.93
CA GLN A 312 5.38 -26.61 9.54
C GLN A 312 6.31 -25.48 9.07
N LYS A 313 6.20 -25.03 7.80
CA LYS A 313 7.00 -23.90 7.27
C LYS A 313 6.72 -22.59 8.00
N THR A 314 5.47 -22.38 8.42
CA THR A 314 5.10 -21.26 9.28
C THR A 314 5.76 -21.37 10.65
N LEU A 315 5.71 -22.53 11.29
CA LEU A 315 6.33 -22.75 12.60
C LEU A 315 7.85 -22.57 12.55
N ASP A 316 8.51 -23.13 11.53
CA ASP A 316 9.95 -23.00 11.32
C ASP A 316 10.36 -21.52 11.17
N TYR A 317 9.53 -20.71 10.49
CA TYR A 317 9.77 -19.28 10.34
C TYR A 317 9.58 -18.51 11.66
N LEU A 318 8.56 -18.86 12.44
CA LEU A 318 8.34 -18.26 13.76
C LEU A 318 9.49 -18.59 14.72
N GLU A 319 10.02 -19.81 14.70
CA GLU A 319 11.19 -20.20 15.46
C GLU A 319 12.44 -19.42 15.05
N LEU A 320 12.70 -19.36 13.75
CA LEU A 320 13.82 -18.60 13.18
C LEU A 320 13.78 -17.13 13.57
N THR A 321 12.60 -16.51 13.56
CA THR A 321 12.40 -15.10 13.86
C THR A 321 12.18 -14.82 15.36
N GLY A 322 12.47 -15.79 16.23
CA GLY A 322 12.65 -15.58 17.68
C GLY A 322 11.36 -15.68 18.51
N ARG A 323 10.24 -16.24 17.95
CA ARG A 323 9.07 -16.54 18.79
C ARG A 323 9.40 -17.63 19.80
N SER A 324 8.76 -17.56 20.99
CA SER A 324 9.00 -18.53 22.05
C SER A 324 8.41 -19.90 21.72
N ALA A 325 8.95 -20.95 22.35
CA ALA A 325 8.43 -22.31 22.18
C ALA A 325 6.95 -22.42 22.61
N GLU A 326 6.53 -21.64 23.61
CA GLU A 326 5.15 -21.58 24.08
C GLU A 326 4.24 -20.97 23.00
N GLN A 327 4.69 -19.87 22.36
CA GLN A 327 3.95 -19.25 21.27
C GLN A 327 3.80 -20.19 20.08
N ILE A 328 4.86 -20.89 19.70
CA ILE A 328 4.86 -21.86 18.59
C ILE A 328 3.91 -23.01 18.89
N ALA A 329 3.95 -23.56 20.11
CA ALA A 329 3.04 -24.60 20.55
C ALA A 329 1.57 -24.14 20.57
N LEU A 330 1.32 -22.89 20.95
CA LEU A 330 -0.01 -22.29 20.87
C LEU A 330 -0.49 -22.19 19.43
N VAL A 331 0.33 -21.66 18.51
CA VAL A 331 0.00 -21.53 17.09
C VAL A 331 -0.37 -22.89 16.48
N GLU A 332 0.46 -23.92 16.69
CA GLU A 332 0.20 -25.25 16.19
C GLU A 332 -1.12 -25.82 16.71
N SER A 333 -1.28 -25.79 18.05
CA SER A 333 -2.47 -26.35 18.71
C SER A 333 -3.75 -25.62 18.32
N TYR A 334 -3.69 -24.28 18.23
CA TYR A 334 -4.82 -23.45 17.88
C TYR A 334 -5.21 -23.62 16.42
N ALA A 335 -4.24 -23.60 15.49
CA ALA A 335 -4.51 -23.81 14.07
C ALA A 335 -5.14 -25.19 13.80
N LYS A 336 -4.68 -26.24 14.50
CA LYS A 336 -5.28 -27.59 14.41
C LYS A 336 -6.70 -27.61 14.99
N ALA A 337 -6.93 -27.00 16.14
CA ALA A 337 -8.25 -26.95 16.79
C ALA A 337 -9.28 -26.18 15.95
N GLN A 338 -8.87 -25.12 15.28
CA GLN A 338 -9.72 -24.29 14.42
C GLN A 338 -9.78 -24.80 12.96
N GLY A 339 -9.12 -25.93 12.65
CA GLY A 339 -9.12 -26.46 11.29
C GLY A 339 -8.42 -25.57 10.27
N PHE A 340 -7.47 -24.74 10.71
CA PHE A 340 -6.67 -23.83 9.90
C PHE A 340 -5.29 -24.41 9.52
N TRP A 341 -4.98 -25.58 10.04
CA TRP A 341 -3.76 -26.32 9.69
C TRP A 341 -3.85 -26.88 8.28
N ASN A 342 -2.77 -26.74 7.48
CA ASN A 342 -2.67 -27.37 6.17
C ASN A 342 -2.55 -28.88 6.30
N ASP A 343 -3.66 -29.59 6.14
CA ASP A 343 -3.75 -31.05 6.17
C ASP A 343 -4.09 -31.56 4.76
N PRO A 344 -3.13 -32.19 4.05
CA PRO A 344 -3.38 -32.73 2.71
C PRO A 344 -4.42 -33.85 2.66
N GLN A 345 -4.75 -34.48 3.82
CA GLN A 345 -5.74 -35.55 3.89
C GLN A 345 -7.17 -35.04 4.15
N ARG A 346 -7.33 -33.74 4.41
CA ARG A 346 -8.62 -33.11 4.64
C ARG A 346 -9.43 -33.03 3.34
N GLU A 347 -10.74 -33.14 3.44
CA GLU A 347 -11.64 -32.88 2.31
C GLU A 347 -11.39 -31.51 1.69
N PRO A 348 -11.47 -31.38 0.36
CA PRO A 348 -11.31 -30.09 -0.32
C PRO A 348 -12.30 -29.04 0.20
N ARG A 349 -11.81 -27.83 0.38
CA ARG A 349 -12.65 -26.66 0.70
C ARG A 349 -13.43 -26.20 -0.52
N THR A 350 -14.53 -25.50 -0.30
CA THR A 350 -15.38 -24.97 -1.37
C THR A 350 -14.87 -23.58 -1.75
N TYR A 351 -14.49 -23.41 -3.01
CA TYR A 351 -14.08 -22.11 -3.57
C TYR A 351 -15.07 -21.66 -4.63
N SER A 352 -15.24 -20.35 -4.83
CA SER A 352 -16.05 -19.78 -5.91
C SER A 352 -15.54 -20.22 -7.29
N LYS A 353 -14.21 -20.31 -7.41
CA LYS A 353 -13.47 -20.81 -8.58
C LYS A 353 -12.12 -21.36 -8.14
N VAL A 354 -11.64 -22.35 -8.87
CA VAL A 354 -10.28 -22.86 -8.69
C VAL A 354 -9.48 -22.61 -9.97
N LEU A 355 -8.31 -22.02 -9.81
CA LEU A 355 -7.29 -21.87 -10.84
C LEU A 355 -6.12 -22.81 -10.51
N GLU A 356 -5.39 -23.22 -11.52
CA GLU A 356 -4.23 -24.10 -11.34
C GLU A 356 -2.96 -23.40 -11.81
N LEU A 357 -1.89 -23.53 -11.03
CA LEU A 357 -0.56 -23.06 -11.40
C LEU A 357 0.47 -24.14 -11.12
N ASP A 358 1.14 -24.58 -12.19
CA ASP A 358 2.30 -25.45 -12.13
C ASP A 358 3.56 -24.59 -11.97
N LEU A 359 4.15 -24.62 -10.78
CA LEU A 359 5.34 -23.82 -10.44
C LEU A 359 6.53 -24.12 -11.34
N SER A 360 6.61 -25.34 -11.92
CA SER A 360 7.69 -25.72 -12.83
C SER A 360 7.66 -24.98 -14.18
N LYS A 361 6.55 -24.32 -14.48
CA LYS A 361 6.38 -23.55 -15.73
C LYS A 361 6.66 -22.05 -15.57
N VAL A 362 6.87 -21.60 -14.36
CA VAL A 362 7.24 -20.19 -14.10
C VAL A 362 8.61 -19.93 -14.72
N GLN A 363 8.73 -18.82 -15.44
CA GLN A 363 9.96 -18.39 -16.10
C GLN A 363 10.52 -17.13 -15.46
N ARG A 364 11.84 -16.93 -15.57
CA ARG A 364 12.44 -15.63 -15.22
C ARG A 364 11.79 -14.52 -16.03
N SER A 365 11.44 -13.43 -15.37
CA SER A 365 10.60 -12.41 -15.97
C SER A 365 10.88 -11.00 -15.44
N VAL A 366 10.39 -10.05 -16.23
CA VAL A 366 10.36 -8.63 -15.91
C VAL A 366 8.92 -8.15 -16.08
N ALA A 367 8.45 -7.20 -15.31
CA ALA A 367 7.15 -6.58 -15.54
C ALA A 367 7.31 -5.08 -15.83
N GLY A 368 6.72 -4.62 -16.91
CA GLY A 368 6.82 -3.22 -17.34
C GLY A 368 6.26 -2.97 -18.75
N PRO A 369 6.28 -1.67 -19.16
CA PRO A 369 7.02 -0.54 -18.58
C PRO A 369 6.31 0.24 -17.46
N SER A 370 5.07 -0.10 -17.10
CA SER A 370 4.28 0.75 -16.18
C SER A 370 3.26 0.01 -15.34
N ARG A 371 3.16 -1.32 -15.44
CA ARG A 371 2.20 -2.11 -14.65
C ARG A 371 2.82 -3.41 -14.15
N PRO A 372 2.57 -3.80 -12.89
CA PRO A 372 3.13 -5.03 -12.32
C PRO A 372 2.64 -6.33 -12.99
N HIS A 373 1.47 -6.29 -13.62
CA HIS A 373 0.89 -7.44 -14.33
C HIS A 373 1.25 -7.51 -15.82
N ASP A 374 1.97 -6.52 -16.35
CA ASP A 374 2.52 -6.54 -17.72
C ASP A 374 3.84 -7.35 -17.71
N ARG A 375 3.73 -8.63 -17.36
CA ARG A 375 4.85 -9.57 -17.25
C ARG A 375 5.36 -9.95 -18.64
N ILE A 376 6.68 -9.98 -18.77
CA ILE A 376 7.42 -10.32 -19.99
C ILE A 376 8.47 -11.37 -19.60
N ASP A 377 8.58 -12.47 -20.32
CA ASP A 377 9.68 -13.41 -20.12
C ASP A 377 11.02 -12.73 -20.41
N LEU A 378 12.06 -13.04 -19.63
CA LEU A 378 13.36 -12.34 -19.73
C LEU A 378 13.93 -12.33 -21.14
N ALA A 379 13.77 -13.44 -21.89
CA ALA A 379 14.22 -13.58 -23.27
C ALA A 379 13.50 -12.65 -24.25
N ASP A 380 12.31 -12.16 -23.91
CA ASP A 380 11.47 -11.33 -24.77
C ASP A 380 11.53 -9.83 -24.46
N VAL A 381 12.24 -9.42 -23.40
CA VAL A 381 12.26 -8.02 -22.93
C VAL A 381 12.76 -7.08 -24.03
N LYS A 382 13.86 -7.40 -24.70
CA LYS A 382 14.41 -6.60 -25.79
C LYS A 382 13.42 -6.45 -26.95
N ASN A 383 12.76 -7.53 -27.34
CA ASN A 383 11.75 -7.53 -28.41
C ASN A 383 10.56 -6.65 -28.01
N ARG A 384 10.08 -6.75 -26.78
CA ARG A 384 8.97 -5.93 -26.28
C ARG A 384 9.36 -4.46 -26.19
N PHE A 385 10.59 -4.12 -25.76
CA PHE A 385 11.10 -2.76 -25.78
C PHE A 385 11.08 -2.17 -27.19
N ASN A 386 11.60 -2.89 -28.19
CA ASN A 386 11.58 -2.44 -29.56
C ASN A 386 10.16 -2.24 -30.12
N GLN A 387 9.23 -3.10 -29.75
CA GLN A 387 7.80 -2.95 -30.06
C GLN A 387 7.23 -1.67 -29.44
N LEU A 388 7.52 -1.42 -28.18
CA LEU A 388 7.11 -0.22 -27.46
C LEU A 388 7.66 1.07 -28.09
N CYS A 389 8.91 1.06 -28.54
CA CYS A 389 9.49 2.16 -29.30
C CYS A 389 8.69 2.45 -30.59
N GLY A 390 8.28 1.41 -31.30
CA GLY A 390 7.40 1.53 -32.48
C GLY A 390 6.02 2.08 -32.13
N GLU A 391 5.37 1.55 -31.08
CA GLU A 391 4.07 2.01 -30.59
C GLU A 391 4.09 3.50 -30.19
N ARG A 392 5.19 3.97 -29.61
CA ARG A 392 5.38 5.36 -29.15
C ARG A 392 6.04 6.24 -30.24
N SER A 393 6.34 5.70 -31.39
CA SER A 393 7.03 6.41 -32.49
C SER A 393 8.38 7.02 -32.07
N LEU A 394 9.13 6.33 -31.22
CA LEU A 394 10.45 6.76 -30.78
C LEU A 394 11.50 6.47 -31.86
N ASP A 395 12.40 7.42 -32.06
CA ASP A 395 13.56 7.21 -32.95
C ASP A 395 14.65 6.40 -32.22
N THR A 396 14.67 5.09 -32.44
CA THR A 396 15.65 4.18 -31.84
C THR A 396 17.11 4.47 -32.24
N GLY A 397 17.32 5.26 -33.28
CA GLY A 397 18.66 5.76 -33.70
C GLY A 397 19.08 7.02 -32.97
N LYS A 398 18.18 7.67 -32.22
CA LYS A 398 18.48 8.90 -31.49
C LYS A 398 19.53 8.65 -30.39
N LYS A 399 20.60 9.44 -30.44
CA LYS A 399 21.65 9.45 -29.43
C LYS A 399 21.81 10.84 -28.86
N VAL A 400 21.90 10.94 -27.56
CA VAL A 400 22.13 12.20 -26.83
C VAL A 400 23.40 12.06 -26.02
N SER A 401 24.27 13.04 -26.12
CA SER A 401 25.53 13.07 -25.36
C SER A 401 25.26 13.59 -23.97
N VAL A 402 25.72 12.89 -22.96
CA VAL A 402 25.61 13.28 -21.55
C VAL A 402 26.98 13.24 -20.89
N ASP A 403 27.29 14.24 -20.07
CA ASP A 403 28.49 14.23 -19.22
C ASP A 403 28.13 13.64 -17.84
N VAL A 404 28.78 12.57 -17.48
CA VAL A 404 28.66 11.96 -16.18
C VAL A 404 30.06 11.85 -15.57
N LEU A 405 30.25 12.46 -14.42
CA LEU A 405 31.55 12.49 -13.71
C LEU A 405 32.71 12.94 -14.58
N GLY A 406 32.51 13.90 -15.50
CA GLY A 406 33.54 14.47 -16.38
C GLY A 406 33.89 13.59 -17.57
N GLN A 407 33.08 12.58 -17.88
CA GLN A 407 33.21 11.76 -19.10
C GLN A 407 31.91 11.82 -19.89
N SER A 408 32.03 11.91 -21.22
CA SER A 408 30.89 11.97 -22.13
C SER A 408 30.47 10.58 -22.59
N TYR A 409 29.15 10.30 -22.52
CA TYR A 409 28.54 9.04 -22.96
C TYR A 409 27.41 9.33 -23.95
N GLU A 410 27.21 8.42 -24.90
CA GLU A 410 26.03 8.45 -25.79
C GLU A 410 24.90 7.66 -25.15
N ILE A 411 23.78 8.31 -24.90
CA ILE A 411 22.58 7.76 -24.28
C ILE A 411 21.47 7.65 -25.32
N THR A 412 20.74 6.52 -25.31
CA THR A 412 19.61 6.21 -26.19
C THR A 412 18.34 6.01 -25.40
N HIS A 413 17.19 5.88 -26.07
CA HIS A 413 15.95 5.43 -25.41
C HIS A 413 16.16 4.09 -24.69
N GLY A 414 15.56 3.94 -23.53
CA GLY A 414 15.70 2.76 -22.68
C GLY A 414 16.97 2.71 -21.82
N ALA A 415 17.82 3.75 -21.88
CA ALA A 415 18.94 3.85 -20.97
C ALA A 415 18.49 3.87 -19.52
N LEU A 416 19.18 3.12 -18.67
CA LEU A 416 18.83 2.93 -17.28
C LEU A 416 19.35 4.08 -16.43
N ALA A 417 18.43 4.89 -15.88
CA ALA A 417 18.80 5.97 -14.95
C ALA A 417 18.87 5.50 -13.49
N ILE A 418 18.06 4.52 -13.11
CA ILE A 418 17.98 4.01 -11.74
C ILE A 418 17.97 2.47 -11.75
N ALA A 419 18.84 1.89 -10.94
CA ALA A 419 18.84 0.47 -10.59
C ALA A 419 18.68 0.34 -9.07
N ALA A 420 17.52 -0.12 -8.60
CA ALA A 420 17.20 -0.14 -7.18
C ALA A 420 16.89 -1.56 -6.67
N VAL A 421 17.76 -2.08 -5.82
CA VAL A 421 17.50 -3.25 -4.99
C VAL A 421 16.79 -2.78 -3.74
N THR A 422 15.45 -2.90 -3.73
CA THR A 422 14.57 -2.28 -2.72
C THR A 422 13.27 -3.08 -2.60
N SER A 423 12.43 -2.75 -1.63
CA SER A 423 11.05 -3.17 -1.47
C SER A 423 10.78 -4.36 -0.56
N CYS A 424 9.55 -4.35 -0.03
CA CYS A 424 9.01 -5.38 0.83
C CYS A 424 8.79 -6.74 0.13
N THR A 425 8.58 -6.78 -1.20
CA THR A 425 8.35 -8.04 -1.91
C THR A 425 9.61 -8.91 -1.91
N THR A 426 10.70 -8.38 -2.42
CA THR A 426 11.92 -9.17 -2.65
C THR A 426 12.83 -9.24 -1.44
N ALA A 427 12.89 -8.19 -0.62
CA ALA A 427 13.71 -8.20 0.58
C ALA A 427 13.18 -9.15 1.66
N THR A 428 11.91 -9.51 1.61
CA THR A 428 11.30 -10.50 2.51
C THR A 428 11.91 -11.89 2.35
N ASP A 429 12.25 -12.29 1.12
CA ASP A 429 12.94 -13.57 0.87
C ASP A 429 14.46 -13.38 0.76
N ALA A 430 15.15 -13.72 1.84
CA ALA A 430 16.61 -13.59 1.93
C ALA A 430 17.37 -14.36 0.83
N SER A 431 16.80 -15.41 0.23
CA SER A 431 17.44 -16.15 -0.87
C SER A 431 17.65 -15.27 -2.10
N MET A 432 16.69 -14.39 -2.42
CA MET A 432 16.82 -13.45 -3.52
C MET A 432 17.92 -12.41 -3.26
N MET A 433 18.05 -11.94 -2.02
CA MET A 433 19.08 -10.98 -1.63
C MET A 433 20.48 -11.62 -1.65
N ILE A 434 20.63 -12.87 -1.17
CA ILE A 434 21.86 -13.65 -1.29
C ILE A 434 22.21 -13.86 -2.77
N SER A 435 21.24 -14.24 -3.60
CA SER A 435 21.45 -14.38 -5.06
C SER A 435 21.99 -13.10 -5.70
N ALA A 436 21.42 -11.95 -5.35
CA ALA A 436 21.92 -10.64 -5.81
C ALA A 436 23.37 -10.39 -5.35
N GLY A 437 23.70 -10.69 -4.09
CA GLY A 437 25.05 -10.53 -3.56
C GLY A 437 26.07 -11.49 -4.21
N VAL A 438 25.68 -12.74 -4.51
CA VAL A 438 26.53 -13.69 -5.25
C VAL A 438 26.78 -13.23 -6.66
N LEU A 439 25.73 -12.76 -7.38
CA LEU A 439 25.88 -12.18 -8.71
C LEU A 439 26.80 -10.96 -8.69
N ALA A 440 26.63 -10.06 -7.72
CA ALA A 440 27.53 -8.90 -7.54
C ALA A 440 28.98 -9.32 -7.33
N ARG A 441 29.21 -10.34 -6.51
CA ARG A 441 30.55 -10.88 -6.27
C ARG A 441 31.16 -11.49 -7.54
N ASN A 442 30.37 -12.25 -8.29
CA ASN A 442 30.85 -12.86 -9.54
C ASN A 442 31.13 -11.79 -10.59
N ALA A 443 30.27 -10.79 -10.76
CA ALA A 443 30.47 -9.66 -11.64
C ALA A 443 31.73 -8.85 -11.26
N SER A 444 31.91 -8.54 -9.99
CA SER A 444 33.06 -7.82 -9.48
C SER A 444 34.38 -8.56 -9.76
N LYS A 445 34.42 -9.88 -9.50
CA LYS A 445 35.56 -10.75 -9.81
C LYS A 445 35.89 -10.78 -11.30
N ALA A 446 34.87 -10.71 -12.16
CA ALA A 446 35.02 -10.66 -13.61
C ALA A 446 35.39 -9.25 -14.12
N GLY A 447 35.52 -8.26 -13.24
CA GLY A 447 35.90 -6.89 -13.61
C GLY A 447 34.77 -6.04 -14.14
N LEU A 448 33.51 -6.54 -14.09
CA LEU A 448 32.33 -5.80 -14.52
C LEU A 448 31.93 -4.73 -13.49
N ARG A 449 31.41 -3.62 -13.97
CA ARG A 449 30.87 -2.51 -13.17
C ARG A 449 29.57 -1.99 -13.76
N PRO A 450 28.63 -1.47 -12.95
CA PRO A 450 27.48 -0.74 -13.47
C PRO A 450 27.91 0.39 -14.40
N LYS A 451 27.07 0.72 -15.35
CA LYS A 451 27.36 1.84 -16.26
C LYS A 451 27.37 3.15 -15.46
N PRO A 452 28.29 4.09 -15.76
CA PRO A 452 28.48 5.30 -14.95
C PRO A 452 27.26 6.22 -14.83
N TRP A 453 26.33 6.15 -15.75
CA TRP A 453 25.09 6.94 -15.73
C TRP A 453 23.97 6.33 -14.90
N VAL A 454 24.16 5.13 -14.32
CA VAL A 454 23.15 4.43 -13.54
C VAL A 454 23.30 4.77 -12.06
N LYS A 455 22.27 5.35 -11.46
CA LYS A 455 22.16 5.50 -10.01
C LYS A 455 21.85 4.15 -9.38
N THR A 456 22.73 3.64 -8.55
CA THR A 456 22.56 2.36 -7.84
C THR A 456 22.05 2.59 -6.43
N ILE A 457 20.99 1.89 -6.04
CA ILE A 457 20.33 2.01 -4.74
C ILE A 457 20.24 0.62 -4.11
N LEU A 458 20.65 0.50 -2.84
CA LEU A 458 20.40 -0.66 -2.00
C LEU A 458 19.62 -0.22 -0.77
N ALA A 459 18.40 -0.73 -0.63
CA ALA A 459 17.53 -0.50 0.51
C ALA A 459 17.00 -1.84 1.04
N PRO A 460 17.75 -2.49 1.96
CA PRO A 460 17.30 -3.75 2.56
C PRO A 460 15.97 -3.58 3.27
N GLY A 461 15.13 -4.61 3.27
CA GLY A 461 13.79 -4.56 3.87
C GLY A 461 13.80 -4.49 5.40
N SER A 462 14.87 -4.94 6.04
CA SER A 462 15.11 -4.80 7.48
C SER A 462 16.61 -4.86 7.76
N ARG A 463 17.00 -4.49 8.99
CA ARG A 463 18.37 -4.69 9.47
C ARG A 463 18.79 -6.16 9.42
N ALA A 464 17.85 -7.09 9.68
CA ALA A 464 18.12 -8.52 9.57
C ALA A 464 18.58 -8.90 8.15
N THR A 465 17.98 -8.32 7.11
CA THR A 465 18.37 -8.59 5.72
C THR A 465 19.81 -8.12 5.44
N GLU A 466 20.20 -6.94 5.91
CA GLU A 466 21.58 -6.46 5.78
C GLU A 466 22.56 -7.34 6.55
N ASP A 467 22.22 -7.70 7.79
CA ASP A 467 23.02 -8.58 8.64
C ASP A 467 23.22 -9.96 8.02
N ILE A 468 22.20 -10.51 7.34
CA ILE A 468 22.31 -11.76 6.58
C ILE A 468 23.31 -11.62 5.43
N LEU A 469 23.26 -10.55 4.66
CA LEU A 469 24.20 -10.27 3.57
C LEU A 469 25.65 -10.09 4.09
N ASP A 470 25.80 -9.44 5.23
CA ASP A 470 27.11 -9.22 5.86
C ASP A 470 27.69 -10.54 6.40
N ALA A 471 26.87 -11.35 7.10
CA ALA A 471 27.23 -12.67 7.59
C ALA A 471 27.58 -13.66 6.45
N ALA A 472 26.96 -13.49 5.28
CA ALA A 472 27.31 -14.24 4.06
C ALA A 472 28.57 -13.70 3.37
N GLY A 473 29.16 -12.57 3.83
CA GLY A 473 30.34 -11.95 3.23
C GLY A 473 30.09 -11.29 1.87
N LEU A 474 28.84 -10.90 1.57
CA LEU A 474 28.43 -10.40 0.27
C LEU A 474 28.38 -8.84 0.19
N MET A 475 28.28 -8.15 1.33
CA MET A 475 28.26 -6.69 1.38
C MET A 475 29.45 -6.00 0.70
N PRO A 476 30.71 -6.50 0.85
CA PRO A 476 31.83 -5.89 0.13
C PRO A 476 31.67 -5.90 -1.39
N ALA A 477 31.15 -6.99 -1.96
CA ALA A 477 30.95 -7.10 -3.40
C ALA A 477 29.82 -6.20 -3.92
N LEU A 478 28.72 -6.08 -3.16
CA LEU A 478 27.65 -5.13 -3.47
C LEU A 478 28.17 -3.69 -3.48
N ARG A 479 28.94 -3.30 -2.45
CA ARG A 479 29.58 -1.98 -2.35
C ARG A 479 30.58 -1.72 -3.48
N ASP A 480 31.32 -2.74 -3.91
CA ASP A 480 32.26 -2.64 -5.03
C ASP A 480 31.55 -2.34 -6.37
N LEU A 481 30.29 -2.76 -6.52
CA LEU A 481 29.41 -2.38 -7.62
C LEU A 481 28.60 -1.09 -7.36
N GLY A 482 28.88 -0.34 -6.30
CA GLY A 482 28.18 0.88 -5.97
C GLY A 482 26.83 0.67 -5.26
N PHE A 483 26.42 -0.56 -4.91
CA PHE A 483 25.23 -0.81 -4.13
C PHE A 483 25.53 -0.68 -2.64
N TYR A 484 25.63 0.58 -2.17
CA TYR A 484 25.73 0.91 -0.75
C TYR A 484 24.34 1.01 -0.14
N THR A 485 24.17 0.58 1.10
CA THR A 485 22.92 0.79 1.83
C THR A 485 22.63 2.28 1.95
N CYS A 486 21.50 2.69 1.40
CA CYS A 486 21.04 4.09 1.40
C CYS A 486 20.06 4.40 2.52
N GLY A 487 19.34 3.38 2.99
CA GLY A 487 18.29 3.47 4.01
C GLY A 487 17.58 2.13 4.19
N PHE A 488 16.66 2.11 5.14
CA PHE A 488 15.75 1.00 5.40
C PHE A 488 14.31 1.51 5.29
N GLY A 489 13.63 1.20 4.19
CA GLY A 489 12.27 1.72 3.93
C GLY A 489 11.81 1.42 2.51
N CYS A 490 10.62 1.90 2.17
CA CYS A 490 10.02 1.69 0.85
C CYS A 490 10.77 2.42 -0.28
N MET A 491 11.41 3.53 0.01
CA MET A 491 12.32 4.28 -0.85
C MET A 491 11.88 4.35 -2.33
N SER A 492 12.62 3.78 -3.27
CA SER A 492 12.30 3.85 -4.72
C SER A 492 10.89 3.36 -5.06
N CYS A 493 10.37 2.37 -4.36
CA CYS A 493 9.02 1.83 -4.63
C CYS A 493 7.89 2.84 -4.40
N ILE A 494 8.14 3.90 -3.61
CA ILE A 494 7.17 4.97 -3.34
C ILE A 494 7.56 6.32 -3.98
N GLY A 495 8.62 6.37 -4.77
CA GLY A 495 9.07 7.59 -5.41
C GLY A 495 10.16 8.34 -4.65
N ASN A 496 10.76 7.71 -3.64
CA ASN A 496 11.83 8.27 -2.84
C ASN A 496 13.22 7.81 -3.31
N SER A 497 13.40 7.66 -4.62
CA SER A 497 14.72 7.37 -5.21
C SER A 497 15.71 8.53 -5.07
N GLY A 498 15.25 9.72 -4.66
CA GLY A 498 16.01 10.94 -4.77
C GLY A 498 16.25 11.33 -6.25
N PRO A 499 17.03 12.37 -6.52
CA PRO A 499 17.29 12.82 -7.89
C PRO A 499 18.09 11.77 -8.67
N VAL A 500 17.85 11.67 -9.97
CA VAL A 500 18.75 10.96 -10.90
C VAL A 500 20.10 11.71 -10.99
N LEU A 501 21.12 11.09 -11.61
CA LEU A 501 22.39 11.77 -11.80
C LEU A 501 22.17 13.03 -12.66
N PRO A 502 22.86 14.15 -12.38
CA PRO A 502 22.60 15.45 -13.02
C PRO A 502 22.53 15.39 -14.55
N GLY A 503 23.50 14.78 -15.20
CA GLY A 503 23.50 14.64 -16.66
C GLY A 503 22.31 13.84 -17.19
N MET A 504 21.77 12.88 -16.44
CA MET A 504 20.58 12.11 -16.84
C MET A 504 19.29 12.92 -16.69
N HIS A 505 19.24 13.81 -15.69
CA HIS A 505 18.13 14.76 -15.54
C HIS A 505 18.01 15.68 -16.77
N ASP A 506 19.13 16.20 -17.25
CA ASP A 506 19.19 17.17 -18.35
C ASP A 506 18.60 16.62 -19.66
N ILE A 507 18.74 15.31 -19.89
CA ILE A 507 18.28 14.62 -21.12
C ILE A 507 16.93 13.91 -21.00
N ALA A 508 16.29 13.93 -19.82
CA ALA A 508 15.06 13.18 -19.56
C ALA A 508 13.89 13.56 -20.46
N ASN A 509 13.88 14.77 -21.02
CA ASN A 509 12.90 15.23 -22.01
C ASN A 509 13.29 14.92 -23.45
N GLU A 510 14.50 14.44 -23.70
CA GLU A 510 15.01 14.15 -25.05
C GLU A 510 14.96 12.67 -25.38
N VAL A 511 15.20 11.81 -24.40
CA VAL A 511 15.12 10.35 -24.52
C VAL A 511 14.29 9.77 -23.37
N GLU A 512 13.57 8.68 -23.66
CA GLU A 512 12.85 7.96 -22.61
C GLU A 512 13.86 7.15 -21.77
N LEU A 513 14.02 7.57 -20.51
CA LEU A 513 14.86 6.89 -19.53
C LEU A 513 14.08 5.74 -18.86
N ALA A 514 14.81 4.72 -18.43
CA ALA A 514 14.26 3.56 -17.75
C ALA A 514 14.73 3.46 -16.30
N SER A 515 13.93 2.81 -15.46
CA SER A 515 14.34 2.29 -14.16
C SER A 515 14.11 0.79 -14.10
N VAL A 516 14.97 0.09 -13.37
CA VAL A 516 14.77 -1.33 -13.00
C VAL A 516 14.85 -1.43 -11.50
N LEU A 517 13.81 -1.99 -10.87
CA LEU A 517 13.75 -2.11 -9.43
C LEU A 517 13.15 -3.46 -8.99
N SER A 518 13.58 -3.94 -7.85
CA SER A 518 13.03 -5.14 -7.24
C SER A 518 11.76 -4.86 -6.41
N GLY A 519 10.99 -3.87 -6.84
CA GLY A 519 9.77 -3.40 -6.19
C GLY A 519 8.51 -4.15 -6.61
N ASN A 520 7.36 -3.62 -6.20
CA ASN A 520 6.03 -4.15 -6.52
C ASN A 520 5.17 -3.20 -7.36
N ARG A 521 5.55 -1.94 -7.51
CA ARG A 521 4.85 -0.93 -8.31
C ARG A 521 5.80 -0.15 -9.21
N ASN A 522 5.37 0.06 -10.43
CA ASN A 522 6.15 0.72 -11.47
C ASN A 522 5.31 1.69 -12.31
N PHE A 523 4.29 2.31 -11.71
CA PHE A 523 3.44 3.25 -12.43
C PHE A 523 4.26 4.45 -12.94
N GLU A 524 3.89 4.95 -14.11
CA GLU A 524 4.53 6.13 -14.69
C GLU A 524 4.46 7.34 -13.74
N GLY A 525 5.57 8.06 -13.59
CA GLY A 525 5.70 9.19 -12.66
C GLY A 525 5.78 8.83 -11.18
N ARG A 526 5.71 7.52 -10.82
CA ARG A 526 5.81 7.10 -9.42
C ARG A 526 7.26 6.97 -8.93
N ILE A 527 8.16 6.42 -9.74
CA ILE A 527 9.54 6.10 -9.30
C ILE A 527 10.44 7.33 -9.33
N SER A 528 10.32 8.11 -10.39
CA SER A 528 11.00 9.39 -10.59
C SER A 528 10.25 10.18 -11.67
N PRO A 529 10.20 11.51 -11.58
CA PRO A 529 9.62 12.34 -12.65
C PRO A 529 10.43 12.27 -13.95
N ASP A 530 11.72 11.95 -13.88
CA ASP A 530 12.65 11.88 -15.02
C ASP A 530 12.61 10.55 -15.77
N VAL A 531 11.89 9.56 -15.24
CA VAL A 531 11.87 8.19 -15.78
C VAL A 531 10.46 7.84 -16.29
N SER A 532 10.38 7.53 -17.58
CA SER A 532 9.10 7.22 -18.27
C SER A 532 8.82 5.72 -18.39
N GLN A 533 9.83 4.87 -18.24
CA GLN A 533 9.70 3.41 -18.33
C GLN A 533 10.23 2.75 -17.05
N ASN A 534 9.37 2.04 -16.34
CA ASN A 534 9.71 1.45 -15.06
C ASN A 534 9.49 -0.07 -15.09
N TYR A 535 10.50 -0.84 -14.71
CA TYR A 535 10.48 -2.30 -14.79
C TYR A 535 10.73 -2.94 -13.43
N LEU A 536 9.96 -3.98 -13.13
CA LEU A 536 10.08 -4.78 -11.91
C LEU A 536 10.73 -6.12 -12.22
N CYS A 537 11.70 -6.54 -11.42
CA CYS A 537 12.31 -7.88 -11.53
C CYS A 537 12.99 -8.30 -10.22
N ALA A 538 13.51 -9.54 -10.20
CA ALA A 538 14.29 -10.04 -9.07
C ALA A 538 15.57 -9.21 -8.82
N PRO A 539 16.04 -9.09 -7.55
CA PRO A 539 17.23 -8.30 -7.20
C PRO A 539 18.49 -8.62 -8.01
N ALA A 540 18.74 -9.89 -8.31
CA ALA A 540 19.86 -10.29 -9.16
C ALA A 540 19.79 -9.70 -10.57
N LEU A 541 18.58 -9.65 -11.16
CA LEU A 541 18.36 -9.01 -12.47
C LEU A 541 18.51 -7.50 -12.40
N VAL A 542 18.15 -6.84 -11.30
CA VAL A 542 18.43 -5.39 -11.12
C VAL A 542 19.92 -5.11 -11.25
N ILE A 543 20.76 -5.92 -10.60
CA ILE A 543 22.22 -5.80 -10.73
C ILE A 543 22.65 -6.08 -12.18
N ALA A 544 22.13 -7.13 -12.82
CA ALA A 544 22.46 -7.46 -14.21
C ALA A 544 22.14 -6.29 -15.16
N TYR A 545 20.94 -5.70 -15.04
CA TYR A 545 20.57 -4.51 -15.84
C TYR A 545 21.43 -3.29 -15.54
N SER A 546 21.90 -3.11 -14.31
CA SER A 546 22.85 -2.02 -14.01
C SER A 546 24.18 -2.16 -14.76
N LEU A 547 24.64 -3.41 -14.95
CA LEU A 547 25.81 -3.74 -15.76
C LEU A 547 25.58 -3.50 -17.26
N ALA A 548 24.39 -3.85 -17.76
CA ALA A 548 23.99 -3.57 -19.14
C ALA A 548 23.80 -2.06 -19.38
N GLY A 549 23.20 -1.33 -18.44
CA GLY A 549 22.96 0.11 -18.49
C GLY A 549 21.77 0.53 -19.36
N THR A 550 20.98 -0.43 -19.84
CA THR A 550 19.82 -0.22 -20.69
C THR A 550 18.85 -1.39 -20.58
N ILE A 551 17.56 -1.13 -20.82
CA ILE A 551 16.54 -2.17 -20.94
C ILE A 551 16.57 -2.83 -22.33
N ASP A 552 17.12 -2.15 -23.34
CA ASP A 552 17.37 -2.68 -24.70
C ASP A 552 18.56 -3.62 -24.71
N PHE A 553 18.43 -4.75 -24.01
CA PHE A 553 19.51 -5.71 -23.84
C PHE A 553 18.98 -7.16 -23.86
N ASP A 554 19.67 -8.03 -24.62
CA ASP A 554 19.38 -9.45 -24.66
C ASP A 554 20.44 -10.24 -23.89
N PHE A 555 20.10 -10.71 -22.71
CA PHE A 555 20.99 -11.46 -21.83
C PHE A 555 21.45 -12.82 -22.36
N GLU A 556 20.76 -13.37 -23.35
CA GLU A 556 21.14 -14.65 -23.96
C GLU A 556 22.28 -14.47 -24.99
N THR A 557 22.28 -13.36 -25.73
CA THR A 557 23.14 -13.16 -26.88
C THR A 557 24.16 -12.03 -26.73
N GLU A 558 23.91 -11.07 -25.84
CA GLU A 558 24.80 -9.90 -25.67
C GLU A 558 25.71 -10.03 -24.45
N ALA A 559 26.97 -9.64 -24.61
CA ALA A 559 27.92 -9.64 -23.52
C ALA A 559 27.77 -8.41 -22.64
N LEU A 560 27.79 -8.60 -21.33
CA LEU A 560 27.80 -7.52 -20.32
C LEU A 560 29.09 -6.70 -20.32
N GLY A 561 30.17 -7.28 -20.79
CA GLY A 561 31.49 -6.68 -20.89
C GLY A 561 32.55 -7.72 -21.24
N THR A 562 33.80 -7.39 -20.97
CA THR A 562 34.95 -8.28 -21.19
C THR A 562 35.77 -8.43 -19.91
N ASP A 563 36.37 -9.60 -19.73
CA ASP A 563 37.34 -9.82 -18.67
C ASP A 563 38.71 -9.12 -18.93
N ALA A 564 39.63 -9.31 -18.04
CA ALA A 564 40.99 -8.75 -18.18
C ALA A 564 41.76 -9.30 -19.38
N GLU A 565 41.41 -10.47 -19.87
CA GLU A 565 41.99 -11.14 -21.04
C GLU A 565 41.29 -10.75 -22.35
N GLY A 566 40.19 -9.95 -22.30
CA GLY A 566 39.41 -9.50 -23.45
C GLY A 566 38.30 -10.49 -23.89
N SER A 567 38.02 -11.53 -23.12
CA SER A 567 36.93 -12.47 -23.41
C SER A 567 35.58 -11.91 -23.01
N ASN A 568 34.56 -12.15 -23.81
CA ASN A 568 33.21 -11.69 -23.53
C ASN A 568 32.63 -12.42 -22.33
N ILE A 569 31.97 -11.66 -21.45
CA ILE A 569 31.27 -12.15 -20.26
C ILE A 569 29.78 -11.99 -20.47
N TYR A 570 29.04 -13.07 -20.36
CA TYR A 570 27.59 -13.14 -20.48
C TYR A 570 26.94 -13.32 -19.11
N LEU A 571 25.63 -13.09 -19.01
CA LEU A 571 24.88 -13.26 -17.75
C LEU A 571 25.07 -14.67 -17.17
N LYS A 572 25.05 -15.68 -18.00
CA LYS A 572 25.22 -17.09 -17.57
C LYS A 572 26.56 -17.37 -16.88
N ASP A 573 27.61 -16.60 -17.22
CA ASP A 573 28.96 -16.80 -16.67
C ASP A 573 29.09 -16.25 -15.24
N ILE A 574 28.19 -15.34 -14.85
CA ILE A 574 28.16 -14.71 -13.53
C ILE A 574 26.88 -15.06 -12.73
N TRP A 575 25.93 -15.82 -13.31
CA TRP A 575 24.70 -16.18 -12.63
C TRP A 575 24.99 -16.98 -11.37
N PRO A 576 24.25 -16.73 -10.26
CA PRO A 576 24.45 -17.43 -9.00
C PRO A 576 24.22 -18.94 -9.13
N ASP A 577 25.09 -19.72 -8.54
CA ASP A 577 24.88 -21.15 -8.36
C ASP A 577 23.93 -21.39 -7.18
N GLU A 578 22.92 -22.22 -7.36
CA GLU A 578 21.86 -22.41 -6.37
C GLU A 578 22.32 -23.17 -5.13
N GLU A 579 23.23 -24.12 -5.27
CA GLU A 579 23.79 -24.86 -4.12
C GLU A 579 24.61 -23.90 -3.26
N GLU A 580 25.34 -22.98 -3.89
CA GLU A 580 26.07 -21.94 -3.17
C GLU A 580 25.11 -20.98 -2.46
N VAL A 581 24.04 -20.52 -3.13
CA VAL A 581 23.01 -19.65 -2.53
C VAL A 581 22.37 -20.32 -1.33
N ALA A 582 21.95 -21.57 -1.45
CA ALA A 582 21.35 -22.34 -0.38
C ALA A 582 22.33 -22.52 0.82
N CYS A 583 23.59 -22.84 0.54
CA CYS A 583 24.61 -22.99 1.57
C CYS A 583 24.92 -21.67 2.31
N LEU A 584 24.99 -20.55 1.59
CA LEU A 584 25.17 -19.23 2.20
C LEU A 584 23.96 -18.84 3.04
N LEU A 585 22.74 -19.07 2.53
CA LEU A 585 21.50 -18.79 3.23
C LEU A 585 21.40 -19.56 4.55
N GLU A 586 21.68 -20.87 4.53
CA GLU A 586 21.66 -21.70 5.73
C GLU A 586 22.62 -21.19 6.80
N LYS A 587 23.81 -20.75 6.41
CA LYS A 587 24.85 -20.27 7.33
C LYS A 587 24.60 -18.84 7.86
N SER A 588 23.97 -17.99 7.09
CA SER A 588 23.83 -16.57 7.42
C SER A 588 22.47 -16.22 8.00
N ARG A 589 21.39 -16.95 7.65
CA ARG A 589 20.03 -16.70 8.14
C ARG A 589 19.78 -17.49 9.42
N THR A 590 20.29 -16.99 10.53
CA THR A 590 20.16 -17.64 11.85
C THR A 590 19.28 -16.84 12.80
N ARG A 591 18.78 -17.48 13.86
CA ARG A 591 17.99 -16.84 14.90
C ARG A 591 18.75 -15.67 15.56
N GLU A 592 20.04 -15.83 15.79
CA GLU A 592 20.90 -14.81 16.40
C GLU A 592 20.95 -13.52 15.57
N VAL A 593 20.88 -13.63 14.24
CA VAL A 593 20.81 -12.48 13.34
C VAL A 593 19.50 -11.73 13.55
N PHE A 594 18.37 -12.44 13.59
CA PHE A 594 17.07 -11.82 13.86
C PHE A 594 16.96 -11.24 15.27
N ASP A 595 17.47 -11.90 16.29
CA ASP A 595 17.47 -11.40 17.66
C ASP A 595 18.31 -10.14 17.80
N ARG A 596 19.48 -10.08 17.13
CA ARG A 596 20.32 -8.88 17.09
C ARG A 596 19.62 -7.70 16.37
N ALA A 597 19.01 -7.96 15.23
CA ALA A 597 18.28 -6.94 14.47
C ALA A 597 17.05 -6.40 15.22
N ALA A 598 16.47 -7.21 16.13
CA ALA A 598 15.35 -6.80 16.97
C ALA A 598 15.76 -6.03 18.24
N ALA A 599 17.01 -6.17 18.63
CA ALA A 599 17.49 -5.50 19.84
C ALA A 599 17.37 -3.97 19.68
N GLY A 600 16.63 -3.33 20.58
CA GLY A 600 16.42 -1.88 20.52
C GLY A 600 15.52 -1.39 19.37
N LEU A 601 14.68 -2.25 18.81
CA LEU A 601 13.79 -1.92 17.67
C LEU A 601 12.95 -0.65 17.92
N PHE A 602 12.49 -0.43 19.14
CA PHE A 602 11.65 0.72 19.51
C PHE A 602 12.44 1.86 20.15
N ASP A 603 13.73 1.66 20.47
CA ASP A 603 14.55 2.66 21.16
C ASP A 603 15.01 3.78 20.21
N GLY A 604 15.26 3.45 18.94
CA GLY A 604 15.84 4.37 17.98
C GLY A 604 17.28 4.77 18.30
N ASP A 605 17.79 5.72 17.54
CA ASP A 605 19.11 6.31 17.79
C ASP A 605 19.06 7.52 18.76
N GLU A 606 20.19 8.12 19.05
CA GLU A 606 20.29 9.28 19.95
C GLU A 606 19.43 10.47 19.49
N ARG A 607 19.21 10.63 18.17
CA ARG A 607 18.37 11.69 17.61
C ARG A 607 16.91 11.48 18.00
N TRP A 608 16.40 10.27 17.81
CA TRP A 608 15.04 9.90 18.23
C TRP A 608 14.85 10.00 19.75
N GLN A 609 15.81 9.53 20.53
CA GLN A 609 15.75 9.56 21.98
C GLN A 609 15.77 10.99 22.53
N SER A 610 16.44 11.93 21.83
CA SER A 610 16.51 13.34 22.23
C SER A 610 15.22 14.14 21.93
N LEU A 611 14.27 13.59 21.15
CA LEU A 611 12.98 14.21 20.90
C LEU A 611 12.15 14.14 22.19
N GLY A 612 12.06 15.25 22.90
CA GLY A 612 11.31 15.34 24.15
C GLY A 612 9.91 15.90 23.91
N LYS A 613 8.87 15.11 24.23
CA LYS A 613 7.51 15.64 24.44
C LYS A 613 6.90 14.95 25.65
N GLU A 614 6.32 15.73 26.55
CA GLU A 614 5.61 15.19 27.71
C GLU A 614 4.21 14.69 27.29
N ALA A 615 3.77 13.60 27.90
CA ALA A 615 2.41 13.10 27.73
C ALA A 615 1.38 14.16 28.16
N SER A 616 0.33 14.31 27.37
CA SER A 616 -0.79 15.21 27.69
C SER A 616 -2.08 14.72 27.05
N ASP A 617 -3.23 15.08 27.63
CA ASP A 617 -4.53 14.66 27.14
C ASP A 617 -4.85 15.28 25.78
N VAL A 618 -4.34 16.49 25.51
CA VAL A 618 -4.47 17.21 24.23
C VAL A 618 -3.10 17.65 23.73
N PHE A 619 -2.96 17.71 22.42
CA PHE A 619 -1.72 18.16 21.78
C PHE A 619 -1.62 19.68 21.80
N ALA A 620 -0.44 20.21 22.12
CA ALA A 620 -0.17 21.64 22.03
C ALA A 620 0.21 22.01 20.58
N TRP A 621 -0.78 22.44 19.80
CA TRP A 621 -0.60 22.80 18.39
C TRP A 621 0.29 24.04 18.26
N ASP A 622 1.30 23.93 17.40
CA ASP A 622 2.10 25.06 16.98
C ASP A 622 1.42 25.73 15.77
N PRO A 623 0.96 26.99 15.87
CA PRO A 623 0.32 27.69 14.76
C PRO A 623 1.26 27.97 13.58
N ASP A 624 2.57 27.94 13.78
CA ASP A 624 3.58 28.17 12.78
C ASP A 624 4.08 26.86 12.11
N SER A 625 3.69 25.70 12.63
CA SER A 625 4.06 24.41 12.06
C SER A 625 3.59 24.28 10.62
N THR A 626 4.47 23.79 9.76
CA THR A 626 4.15 23.47 8.36
C THR A 626 4.04 21.97 8.10
N TYR A 627 4.16 21.13 9.15
CA TYR A 627 4.04 19.67 9.09
C TYR A 627 2.83 19.12 9.83
N VAL A 628 2.45 19.69 10.98
CA VAL A 628 1.39 19.17 11.85
C VAL A 628 0.43 20.30 12.21
N ARG A 629 -0.80 20.22 11.69
CA ARG A 629 -1.83 21.26 11.87
C ARG A 629 -3.14 20.66 12.33
N ARG A 630 -3.84 21.38 13.22
CA ARG A 630 -5.18 21.02 13.67
C ARG A 630 -6.15 20.98 12.47
N ALA A 631 -6.63 19.79 12.12
CA ALA A 631 -7.56 19.63 11.01
C ALA A 631 -8.99 20.10 11.36
N PRO A 632 -9.77 20.63 10.40
CA PRO A 632 -11.07 21.27 10.67
C PRO A 632 -12.26 20.27 10.67
N TYR A 633 -12.04 18.98 10.63
CA TYR A 633 -13.07 17.96 10.35
C TYR A 633 -14.23 17.94 11.34
N PHE A 634 -14.00 18.37 12.58
CA PHE A 634 -15.00 18.38 13.66
C PHE A 634 -15.52 19.78 14.00
N ASN A 635 -15.13 20.82 13.25
CA ASN A 635 -15.55 22.18 13.54
C ASN A 635 -17.09 22.32 13.42
N GLY A 636 -17.73 22.79 14.49
CA GLY A 636 -19.18 22.97 14.53
C GLY A 636 -20.00 21.67 14.65
N MET A 637 -19.36 20.55 14.93
CA MET A 637 -20.04 19.28 15.13
C MET A 637 -20.92 19.31 16.40
N GLY A 638 -22.16 18.89 16.29
CA GLY A 638 -23.08 18.68 17.41
C GLY A 638 -23.17 17.24 17.86
N LYS A 639 -23.80 16.99 19.04
CA LYS A 639 -24.06 15.63 19.55
C LYS A 639 -24.99 14.83 18.61
N ASP A 640 -26.00 15.48 18.05
CA ASP A 640 -26.94 14.82 17.14
C ASP A 640 -26.45 15.00 15.69
N PRO A 641 -26.57 13.96 14.86
CA PRO A 641 -26.25 14.07 13.46
C PRO A 641 -27.24 15.01 12.72
N VAL A 642 -26.71 15.75 11.76
CA VAL A 642 -27.52 16.57 10.86
C VAL A 642 -27.62 15.84 9.52
N ALA A 643 -28.83 15.61 9.02
CA ALA A 643 -29.03 14.95 7.74
C ALA A 643 -28.21 15.64 6.63
N PRO A 644 -27.58 14.87 5.73
CA PRO A 644 -26.84 15.42 4.61
C PRO A 644 -27.71 16.36 3.77
N LYS A 645 -27.18 17.51 3.41
CA LYS A 645 -27.87 18.46 2.53
C LYS A 645 -27.98 17.87 1.12
N ASN A 646 -29.08 18.16 0.44
CA ASN A 646 -29.23 17.87 -0.99
C ASN A 646 -28.12 18.54 -1.79
N ILE A 647 -27.73 17.91 -2.90
CA ILE A 647 -26.76 18.47 -3.85
C ILE A 647 -27.55 19.19 -4.94
N GLU A 648 -27.55 20.52 -4.90
CA GLU A 648 -28.33 21.35 -5.82
C GLU A 648 -27.44 22.33 -6.57
N ASN A 649 -27.59 22.39 -7.88
CA ASN A 649 -26.83 23.31 -8.75
C ASN A 649 -25.30 23.26 -8.56
N ALA A 650 -24.75 22.11 -8.20
CA ALA A 650 -23.33 21.91 -8.00
C ALA A 650 -22.52 22.16 -9.28
N ARG A 651 -21.33 22.73 -9.15
CA ARG A 651 -20.40 22.92 -10.27
C ARG A 651 -19.55 21.69 -10.47
N VAL A 652 -19.21 21.40 -11.72
CA VAL A 652 -18.20 20.39 -12.04
C VAL A 652 -16.82 21.01 -11.87
N LEU A 653 -16.05 20.54 -10.90
CA LEU A 653 -14.68 21.01 -10.69
C LEU A 653 -13.70 20.32 -11.65
N LEU A 654 -13.93 19.05 -11.94
CA LEU A 654 -13.05 18.21 -12.75
C LEU A 654 -13.87 17.29 -13.66
N ASN A 655 -13.42 17.12 -14.90
CA ASN A 655 -13.91 16.16 -15.87
C ASN A 655 -12.75 15.27 -16.31
N LEU A 656 -12.65 14.09 -15.70
CA LEU A 656 -11.51 13.18 -15.77
C LEU A 656 -11.83 11.97 -16.65
N GLY A 657 -10.80 11.25 -17.07
CA GLY A 657 -10.92 9.99 -17.81
C GLY A 657 -10.90 8.75 -16.93
N ASP A 658 -10.54 7.63 -17.56
CA ASP A 658 -10.37 6.33 -16.90
C ASP A 658 -9.07 6.25 -16.09
N PHE A 659 -9.03 5.30 -15.12
CA PHE A 659 -7.83 4.96 -14.37
C PHE A 659 -7.20 6.15 -13.63
N ILE A 660 -8.04 6.96 -13.02
CA ILE A 660 -7.56 8.03 -12.13
C ILE A 660 -7.14 7.39 -10.81
N THR A 661 -5.84 7.40 -10.54
CA THR A 661 -5.28 6.78 -9.34
C THR A 661 -5.37 7.71 -8.13
N THR A 662 -5.22 7.14 -6.94
CA THR A 662 -5.08 7.92 -5.71
C THR A 662 -3.83 8.82 -5.72
N ASP A 663 -2.80 8.48 -6.52
CA ASP A 663 -1.65 9.36 -6.77
C ASP A 663 -2.00 10.59 -7.61
N HIS A 664 -2.96 10.47 -8.53
CA HIS A 664 -3.50 11.62 -9.28
C HIS A 664 -4.33 12.54 -8.39
N ILE A 665 -5.12 11.97 -7.47
CA ILE A 665 -6.01 12.73 -6.59
C ILE A 665 -5.24 13.37 -5.44
N SER A 666 -4.35 12.62 -4.81
CA SER A 666 -3.53 13.10 -3.69
C SER A 666 -2.09 12.60 -3.87
N PRO A 667 -1.21 13.39 -4.47
CA PRO A 667 0.18 13.01 -4.70
C PRO A 667 0.94 12.80 -3.37
N ALA A 668 1.97 11.96 -3.41
CA ALA A 668 2.88 11.74 -2.28
C ALA A 668 4.28 12.29 -2.56
N GLY A 669 4.63 12.51 -3.82
CA GLY A 669 5.95 12.95 -4.27
C GLY A 669 6.22 14.44 -4.03
N SER A 670 7.21 14.95 -4.75
CA SER A 670 7.66 16.34 -4.63
C SER A 670 6.55 17.36 -4.90
N ILE A 671 6.62 18.49 -4.22
CA ILE A 671 5.74 19.62 -4.39
C ILE A 671 6.28 20.48 -5.53
N ALA A 672 5.46 20.69 -6.57
CA ALA A 672 5.86 21.53 -7.72
C ALA A 672 5.95 22.99 -7.34
N ASP A 673 6.97 23.69 -7.86
CA ASP A 673 7.33 25.06 -7.49
C ASP A 673 6.21 26.09 -7.76
N ASP A 674 5.41 25.87 -8.80
CA ASP A 674 4.32 26.73 -9.22
C ASP A 674 2.95 26.32 -8.66
N SER A 675 2.95 25.43 -7.67
CA SER A 675 1.71 24.90 -7.07
C SER A 675 1.18 25.79 -5.94
N PRO A 676 -0.14 25.78 -5.67
CA PRO A 676 -0.71 26.44 -4.50
C PRO A 676 -0.10 25.98 -3.17
N ALA A 677 0.36 24.72 -3.09
CA ALA A 677 1.05 24.19 -1.92
C ALA A 677 2.43 24.83 -1.74
N ALA A 678 3.19 25.03 -2.83
CA ALA A 678 4.47 25.74 -2.80
C ALA A 678 4.29 27.18 -2.31
N CYS A 679 3.35 27.93 -2.90
CA CYS A 679 3.03 29.30 -2.47
C CYS A 679 2.65 29.35 -0.97
N TYR A 680 1.91 28.35 -0.47
CA TYR A 680 1.58 28.27 0.95
C TYR A 680 2.84 28.11 1.81
N LEU A 681 3.74 27.20 1.44
CA LEU A 681 4.99 26.93 2.18
C LEU A 681 5.92 28.16 2.16
N GLU A 682 6.10 28.80 1.01
CA GLU A 682 6.90 30.03 0.87
C GLU A 682 6.36 31.16 1.74
N ASN A 683 5.03 31.33 1.79
CA ASN A 683 4.38 32.31 2.65
C ASN A 683 4.57 32.04 4.14
N HIS A 684 4.93 30.80 4.52
CA HIS A 684 5.30 30.41 5.88
C HIS A 684 6.82 30.34 6.10
N GLY A 685 7.61 30.88 5.16
CA GLY A 685 9.07 30.98 5.29
C GLY A 685 9.82 29.66 5.04
N VAL A 686 9.19 28.69 4.39
CA VAL A 686 9.87 27.45 3.98
C VAL A 686 10.54 27.65 2.65
N GLU A 687 11.85 27.50 2.59
CA GLU A 687 12.63 27.56 1.36
C GLU A 687 12.32 26.36 0.45
N LYS A 688 12.47 26.53 -0.85
CA LYS A 688 12.15 25.52 -1.86
C LYS A 688 12.85 24.17 -1.62
N GLU A 689 14.10 24.23 -1.17
CA GLU A 689 14.92 23.05 -0.88
C GLU A 689 14.37 22.24 0.31
N ASP A 690 13.55 22.89 1.17
CA ASP A 690 12.95 22.33 2.37
C ASP A 690 11.45 21.99 2.20
N PHE A 691 10.89 22.09 0.98
CA PHE A 691 9.50 21.72 0.73
C PHE A 691 9.19 20.28 1.14
N ASN A 692 10.16 19.38 1.01
CA ASN A 692 9.96 17.96 1.22
C ASN A 692 8.88 17.42 0.25
N THR A 693 8.14 16.41 0.63
CA THR A 693 7.11 15.78 -0.20
C THR A 693 5.71 15.99 0.37
N TYR A 694 4.69 15.87 -0.47
CA TYR A 694 3.30 15.81 -0.01
C TYR A 694 3.09 14.70 1.02
N GLY A 695 3.73 13.54 0.83
CA GLY A 695 3.67 12.41 1.77
C GLY A 695 4.13 12.79 3.17
N ALA A 696 5.24 13.50 3.29
CA ALA A 696 5.79 13.96 4.56
C ALA A 696 4.91 15.04 5.23
N ARG A 697 4.11 15.77 4.47
CA ARG A 697 3.27 16.87 4.97
C ARG A 697 1.80 16.49 5.18
N ARG A 698 1.45 15.20 5.15
CA ARG A 698 0.07 14.72 5.34
C ARG A 698 -0.56 15.07 6.69
N GLY A 699 0.24 15.41 7.70
CA GLY A 699 -0.24 15.96 8.97
C GLY A 699 -0.69 17.43 8.89
N ASN A 700 -0.50 18.09 7.74
CA ASN A 700 -0.91 19.47 7.49
C ASN A 700 -1.99 19.54 6.40
N HIS A 701 -3.24 19.69 6.82
CA HIS A 701 -4.39 19.76 5.91
C HIS A 701 -4.31 20.92 4.91
N GLU A 702 -3.67 22.03 5.24
CA GLU A 702 -3.51 23.20 4.38
C GLU A 702 -2.64 22.88 3.15
N VAL A 703 -1.55 22.15 3.35
CA VAL A 703 -0.71 21.66 2.24
C VAL A 703 -1.48 20.63 1.42
N MET A 704 -2.15 19.68 2.09
CA MET A 704 -2.79 18.57 1.41
C MET A 704 -4.02 18.95 0.60
N MET A 705 -4.84 19.89 1.07
CA MET A 705 -5.97 20.37 0.28
C MET A 705 -5.53 21.16 -0.95
N ARG A 706 -4.39 21.86 -0.88
CA ARG A 706 -3.76 22.54 -2.01
C ARG A 706 -3.08 21.56 -2.98
N GLY A 707 -2.67 20.40 -2.48
CA GLY A 707 -2.10 19.30 -3.25
C GLY A 707 -3.15 18.37 -3.88
N ALA A 708 -4.42 18.48 -3.49
CA ALA A 708 -5.46 17.64 -4.08
C ALA A 708 -5.61 17.95 -5.58
N PHE A 709 -5.49 16.88 -6.40
CA PHE A 709 -5.46 16.93 -7.86
C PHE A 709 -4.25 17.68 -8.47
N ALA A 710 -3.19 17.94 -7.70
CA ALA A 710 -2.00 18.65 -8.18
C ALA A 710 -0.95 17.76 -8.88
N ASN A 711 -1.25 16.49 -9.14
CA ASN A 711 -0.33 15.60 -9.83
C ASN A 711 -0.03 16.10 -11.25
N VAL A 712 1.25 16.25 -11.59
CA VAL A 712 1.71 16.81 -12.88
C VAL A 712 1.30 16.00 -14.12
N LYS A 713 0.90 14.73 -13.94
CA LYS A 713 0.42 13.85 -15.03
C LYS A 713 -1.11 13.86 -15.18
N LEU A 714 -1.83 14.48 -14.26
CA LEU A 714 -3.30 14.56 -14.33
C LEU A 714 -3.75 15.23 -15.64
N GLN A 715 -4.79 14.68 -16.25
CA GLN A 715 -5.42 15.24 -17.43
C GLN A 715 -6.89 15.54 -17.11
N ASN A 716 -7.22 16.81 -17.08
CA ASN A 716 -8.58 17.29 -16.89
C ASN A 716 -9.09 17.88 -18.22
N LYS A 717 -10.19 17.38 -18.73
CA LYS A 717 -10.79 17.84 -20.00
C LYS A 717 -11.14 19.34 -19.93
N LEU A 718 -11.46 19.87 -18.76
CA LEU A 718 -11.74 21.32 -18.57
C LEU A 718 -10.48 22.19 -18.67
N ALA A 719 -9.29 21.62 -18.57
CA ALA A 719 -8.02 22.37 -18.65
C ALA A 719 -7.49 22.59 -20.08
N GLU A 720 -8.29 22.33 -21.12
CA GLU A 720 -7.97 22.57 -22.53
C GLU A 720 -6.63 21.99 -22.99
N GLY A 721 -6.30 20.81 -22.50
CA GLY A 721 -5.05 20.09 -22.82
C GLY A 721 -3.86 20.46 -21.94
N LYS A 722 -3.98 21.39 -21.00
CA LYS A 722 -2.96 21.65 -20.00
C LYS A 722 -2.90 20.46 -19.04
N ARG A 723 -1.74 19.83 -18.89
CA ARG A 723 -1.51 18.73 -17.95
C ARG A 723 -1.23 19.26 -16.55
N GLY A 724 -1.52 18.45 -15.54
CA GLY A 724 -1.29 18.80 -14.15
C GLY A 724 -2.57 19.23 -13.43
N GLY A 725 -2.41 19.83 -12.27
CA GLY A 725 -3.49 20.26 -11.37
C GLY A 725 -4.25 21.51 -11.82
N TRP A 726 -4.76 21.52 -13.04
CA TRP A 726 -5.43 22.67 -13.65
C TRP A 726 -6.88 22.35 -13.99
N THR A 727 -7.74 23.36 -13.87
CA THR A 727 -9.14 23.32 -14.29
C THR A 727 -9.58 24.68 -14.82
N ARG A 728 -10.72 24.68 -15.51
CA ARG A 728 -11.38 25.94 -15.87
C ARG A 728 -12.27 26.39 -14.73
N ASP A 729 -12.06 27.59 -14.25
CA ASP A 729 -13.00 28.29 -13.39
C ASP A 729 -14.17 28.82 -14.25
N LEU A 730 -15.35 28.25 -14.04
CA LEU A 730 -16.54 28.57 -14.82
C LEU A 730 -17.23 29.89 -14.39
N ILE A 731 -16.69 30.59 -13.39
CA ILE A 731 -17.18 31.90 -12.98
C ILE A 731 -16.59 32.99 -13.91
N ASP A 732 -15.28 32.95 -14.09
CA ASP A 732 -14.56 33.96 -14.90
C ASP A 732 -14.01 33.41 -16.23
N GLY A 733 -14.05 32.11 -16.44
CA GLY A 733 -13.61 31.43 -17.67
C GLY A 733 -12.11 31.17 -17.74
N GLU A 734 -11.34 31.48 -16.71
CA GLU A 734 -9.88 31.32 -16.69
C GLU A 734 -9.45 29.89 -16.33
N ILE A 735 -8.26 29.49 -16.80
CA ILE A 735 -7.61 28.22 -16.38
C ILE A 735 -6.77 28.52 -15.14
N LYS A 736 -7.16 27.92 -14.02
CA LYS A 736 -6.53 28.10 -12.70
C LYS A 736 -6.07 26.75 -12.14
N ALA A 737 -5.27 26.80 -11.07
CA ALA A 737 -5.05 25.61 -10.26
C ALA A 737 -6.38 25.10 -9.68
N VAL A 738 -6.51 23.79 -9.55
CA VAL A 738 -7.76 23.17 -9.05
C VAL A 738 -8.16 23.73 -7.69
N TYR A 739 -7.19 23.94 -6.79
CA TYR A 739 -7.42 24.53 -5.48
C TYR A 739 -8.01 25.95 -5.59
N ASP A 740 -7.42 26.81 -6.41
CA ASP A 740 -7.84 28.21 -6.54
C ASP A 740 -9.26 28.31 -7.12
N ALA A 741 -9.59 27.46 -8.10
CA ALA A 741 -10.95 27.39 -8.64
C ALA A 741 -11.95 26.87 -7.60
N ALA A 742 -11.56 25.83 -6.82
CA ALA A 742 -12.41 25.30 -5.76
C ALA A 742 -12.68 26.34 -4.67
N GLU A 743 -11.66 27.12 -4.26
CA GLU A 743 -11.80 28.20 -3.29
C GLU A 743 -12.75 29.28 -3.81
N HIS A 744 -12.63 29.69 -5.09
CA HIS A 744 -13.52 30.65 -5.70
C HIS A 744 -14.99 30.18 -5.73
N TYR A 745 -15.20 28.88 -6.04
CA TYR A 745 -16.54 28.28 -5.98
C TYR A 745 -17.11 28.21 -4.56
N GLN A 746 -16.28 27.90 -3.57
CA GLN A 746 -16.71 27.90 -2.16
C GLN A 746 -17.10 29.30 -1.68
N GLN A 747 -16.38 30.36 -2.10
CA GLN A 747 -16.72 31.76 -1.81
C GLN A 747 -18.07 32.16 -2.45
N GLU A 748 -18.41 31.58 -3.62
CA GLU A 748 -19.75 31.72 -4.24
C GLU A 748 -20.84 30.90 -3.52
N GLY A 749 -20.45 29.97 -2.63
CA GLY A 749 -21.36 29.08 -1.93
C GLY A 749 -21.84 27.88 -2.78
N SER A 750 -21.10 27.52 -3.83
CA SER A 750 -21.44 26.40 -4.71
C SER A 750 -20.90 25.08 -4.18
N ASP A 751 -21.72 24.04 -4.15
CA ASP A 751 -21.25 22.66 -4.00
C ASP A 751 -20.49 22.21 -5.26
N LEU A 752 -19.54 21.28 -5.09
CA LEU A 752 -18.71 20.79 -6.18
C LEU A 752 -18.89 19.30 -6.42
N VAL A 753 -18.71 18.88 -7.68
CA VAL A 753 -18.70 17.46 -8.08
C VAL A 753 -17.52 17.18 -9.01
N VAL A 754 -17.13 15.90 -9.06
CA VAL A 754 -16.12 15.36 -9.98
C VAL A 754 -16.80 14.39 -10.93
N LEU A 755 -16.46 14.46 -12.23
CA LEU A 755 -16.84 13.49 -13.23
C LEU A 755 -15.59 12.66 -13.59
N ALA A 756 -15.70 11.33 -13.58
CA ALA A 756 -14.61 10.39 -13.88
C ALA A 756 -15.10 9.18 -14.70
N GLY A 757 -14.18 8.45 -15.26
CA GLY A 757 -14.44 7.23 -16.00
C GLY A 757 -14.32 5.97 -15.14
N LYS A 758 -13.74 4.92 -15.71
CA LYS A 758 -13.57 3.61 -15.06
C LYS A 758 -12.43 3.62 -14.04
N MET A 759 -12.59 2.80 -13.00
CA MET A 759 -11.55 2.52 -12.00
C MET A 759 -11.09 3.79 -11.26
N TYR A 760 -12.03 4.66 -10.88
CA TYR A 760 -11.72 5.88 -10.13
C TYR A 760 -11.19 5.52 -8.73
N GLY A 761 -10.00 6.04 -8.39
CA GLY A 761 -9.33 5.82 -7.12
C GLY A 761 -8.44 4.58 -7.06
N SER A 762 -8.00 4.04 -8.21
CA SER A 762 -7.02 2.95 -8.27
C SER A 762 -5.72 3.29 -7.55
N GLY A 763 -5.00 2.30 -7.06
CA GLY A 763 -3.66 2.45 -6.49
C GLY A 763 -3.61 2.32 -4.99
N SER A 764 -2.90 3.23 -4.30
CA SER A 764 -2.65 3.15 -2.87
C SER A 764 -3.89 3.49 -2.03
N SER A 765 -3.98 2.92 -0.82
CA SER A 765 -5.03 3.24 0.16
C SER A 765 -4.77 4.61 0.80
N ARG A 766 -5.17 5.69 0.14
CA ARG A 766 -4.98 7.06 0.62
C ARG A 766 -6.31 7.70 0.99
N ASP A 767 -6.50 7.94 2.27
CA ASP A 767 -7.63 8.72 2.81
C ASP A 767 -7.60 10.18 2.34
N TRP A 768 -6.40 10.76 2.17
CA TRP A 768 -6.24 12.11 1.60
C TRP A 768 -6.81 12.26 0.18
N ALA A 769 -6.99 11.16 -0.56
CA ALA A 769 -7.73 11.17 -1.81
C ALA A 769 -9.25 11.43 -1.62
N ALA A 770 -9.74 11.42 -0.39
CA ALA A 770 -11.09 11.84 -0.01
C ALA A 770 -11.08 13.08 0.89
N LYS A 771 -10.16 13.15 1.88
CA LYS A 771 -10.00 14.31 2.78
C LYS A 771 -9.74 15.61 2.01
N GLY A 772 -8.80 15.59 1.06
CA GLY A 772 -8.48 16.75 0.22
C GLY A 772 -9.67 17.25 -0.61
N PRO A 773 -10.30 16.39 -1.42
CA PRO A 773 -11.53 16.75 -2.15
C PRO A 773 -12.65 17.25 -1.26
N MET A 774 -12.88 16.65 -0.10
CA MET A 774 -13.90 17.12 0.86
C MET A 774 -13.60 18.55 1.33
N LEU A 775 -12.34 18.85 1.67
CA LEU A 775 -11.91 20.18 2.07
C LEU A 775 -12.03 21.22 0.95
N GLN A 776 -11.90 20.79 -0.32
CA GLN A 776 -12.17 21.62 -1.48
C GLN A 776 -13.67 21.83 -1.77
N GLY A 777 -14.58 21.24 -0.97
CA GLY A 777 -16.03 21.40 -1.14
C GLY A 777 -16.69 20.40 -2.09
N ILE A 778 -15.99 19.33 -2.49
CA ILE A 778 -16.55 18.26 -3.32
C ILE A 778 -17.54 17.46 -2.48
N ARG A 779 -18.80 17.34 -2.99
CA ARG A 779 -19.91 16.64 -2.32
C ARG A 779 -20.24 15.31 -2.96
N ALA A 780 -19.95 15.13 -4.25
CA ALA A 780 -20.15 13.87 -4.95
C ALA A 780 -19.08 13.63 -6.00
N ALA A 781 -18.83 12.36 -6.26
CA ALA A 781 -18.01 11.92 -7.37
C ALA A 781 -18.86 10.98 -8.25
N PHE A 782 -18.94 11.28 -9.55
CA PHE A 782 -19.57 10.45 -10.57
C PHE A 782 -18.49 9.66 -11.30
N ALA A 783 -18.64 8.33 -11.40
CA ALA A 783 -17.70 7.48 -12.12
C ALA A 783 -18.39 6.31 -12.80
N GLU A 784 -17.77 5.73 -13.84
CA GLU A 784 -18.27 4.48 -14.43
C GLU A 784 -18.01 3.28 -13.49
N SER A 785 -16.94 3.33 -12.70
CA SER A 785 -16.67 2.39 -11.62
C SER A 785 -15.68 2.95 -10.60
N PHE A 786 -15.77 2.49 -9.36
CA PHE A 786 -14.92 2.89 -8.24
C PHE A 786 -14.03 1.73 -7.81
N GLU A 787 -12.81 2.05 -7.41
CA GLU A 787 -11.99 1.10 -6.64
C GLU A 787 -12.48 1.03 -5.18
N ARG A 788 -12.44 -0.18 -4.61
CA ARG A 788 -13.05 -0.48 -3.30
C ARG A 788 -12.65 0.49 -2.18
N ILE A 789 -11.35 0.61 -1.93
CA ILE A 789 -10.83 1.44 -0.81
C ILE A 789 -11.20 2.90 -1.00
N HIS A 790 -11.09 3.42 -2.22
CA HIS A 790 -11.39 4.82 -2.50
C HIS A 790 -12.89 5.13 -2.33
N ARG A 791 -13.76 4.21 -2.77
CA ARG A 791 -15.20 4.33 -2.54
C ARG A 791 -15.54 4.44 -1.04
N SER A 792 -14.95 3.55 -0.21
CA SER A 792 -15.10 3.59 1.25
C SER A 792 -14.58 4.89 1.85
N ASN A 793 -13.41 5.38 1.38
CA ASN A 793 -12.86 6.65 1.85
C ASN A 793 -13.76 7.86 1.50
N LEU A 794 -14.36 7.88 0.30
CA LEU A 794 -15.32 8.92 -0.07
C LEU A 794 -16.50 8.97 0.90
N ILE A 795 -17.12 7.81 1.16
CA ILE A 795 -18.23 7.68 2.12
C ILE A 795 -17.78 8.10 3.52
N GLY A 796 -16.60 7.63 3.95
CA GLY A 796 -16.00 7.94 5.24
C GLY A 796 -15.74 9.43 5.47
N MET A 797 -15.65 10.23 4.39
CA MET A 797 -15.51 11.68 4.43
C MET A 797 -16.77 12.44 4.01
N GLY A 798 -17.92 11.76 3.90
CA GLY A 798 -19.18 12.40 3.54
C GLY A 798 -19.29 12.84 2.09
N ILE A 799 -18.50 12.26 1.19
CA ILE A 799 -18.60 12.45 -0.27
C ILE A 799 -19.45 11.32 -0.85
N LEU A 800 -20.49 11.65 -1.63
CA LEU A 800 -21.41 10.69 -2.21
C LEU A 800 -20.82 10.04 -3.48
N PRO A 801 -20.53 8.74 -3.50
CA PRO A 801 -20.14 8.05 -4.73
C PRO A 801 -21.37 7.70 -5.56
N LEU A 802 -21.41 8.23 -6.79
CA LEU A 802 -22.50 8.02 -7.75
C LEU A 802 -21.95 7.33 -8.99
N GLN A 803 -22.47 6.16 -9.30
CA GLN A 803 -22.02 5.38 -10.46
C GLN A 803 -22.99 5.56 -11.62
N PHE A 804 -22.45 5.77 -12.81
CA PHE A 804 -23.25 5.75 -14.04
C PHE A 804 -23.87 4.37 -14.26
N GLU A 805 -25.08 4.33 -14.85
CA GLU A 805 -25.71 3.09 -15.29
C GLU A 805 -24.87 2.39 -16.35
N GLU A 806 -25.06 1.08 -16.51
CA GLU A 806 -24.32 0.28 -17.48
C GLU A 806 -24.46 0.85 -18.90
N GLY A 807 -23.33 1.09 -19.55
CA GLY A 807 -23.26 1.70 -20.89
C GLY A 807 -23.40 3.23 -20.90
N GLN A 808 -23.56 3.87 -19.76
CA GLN A 808 -23.55 5.33 -19.64
C GLN A 808 -22.21 5.83 -19.09
N ASN A 809 -21.78 6.97 -19.60
CA ASN A 809 -20.62 7.71 -19.14
C ASN A 809 -20.73 9.19 -19.53
N VAL A 810 -19.76 9.98 -19.15
CA VAL A 810 -19.70 11.42 -19.45
C VAL A 810 -19.92 11.69 -20.94
N GLU A 811 -19.29 10.92 -21.82
CA GLU A 811 -19.34 11.12 -23.28
C GLU A 811 -20.67 10.68 -23.87
N SER A 812 -21.18 9.48 -23.48
CA SER A 812 -22.46 8.96 -23.99
C SER A 812 -23.65 9.82 -23.57
N LEU A 813 -23.58 10.47 -22.39
CA LEU A 813 -24.58 11.41 -21.91
C LEU A 813 -24.41 12.81 -22.51
N GLY A 814 -23.30 13.08 -23.17
CA GLY A 814 -23.00 14.41 -23.72
C GLY A 814 -22.71 15.48 -22.67
N LEU A 815 -22.17 15.07 -21.52
CA LEU A 815 -21.66 15.96 -20.49
C LEU A 815 -20.29 16.50 -20.93
N ASP A 816 -20.04 17.77 -20.71
CA ASP A 816 -18.76 18.41 -21.02
C ASP A 816 -18.07 19.06 -19.80
N GLY A 817 -18.76 19.08 -18.65
CA GLY A 817 -18.27 19.63 -17.39
C GLY A 817 -18.66 21.09 -17.17
N THR A 818 -19.43 21.70 -18.07
CA THR A 818 -19.95 23.09 -17.89
C THR A 818 -21.31 23.10 -17.20
N GLU A 819 -21.89 21.93 -16.96
CA GLU A 819 -23.21 21.76 -16.38
C GLU A 819 -23.27 22.16 -14.90
N ARG A 820 -24.47 22.54 -14.49
CA ARG A 820 -24.89 22.59 -13.08
C ARG A 820 -25.60 21.29 -12.76
N ILE A 821 -25.10 20.54 -11.77
CA ILE A 821 -25.60 19.22 -11.41
C ILE A 821 -26.51 19.32 -10.19
N THR A 822 -27.70 18.74 -10.31
CA THR A 822 -28.63 18.55 -9.20
C THR A 822 -28.90 17.06 -9.04
N VAL A 823 -28.71 16.53 -7.83
CA VAL A 823 -28.99 15.14 -7.46
C VAL A 823 -30.32 15.10 -6.73
N GLY A 824 -31.18 14.17 -7.09
CA GLY A 824 -32.48 13.97 -6.44
C GLY A 824 -32.33 13.59 -4.97
N GLU A 825 -33.38 13.71 -4.21
CA GLU A 825 -33.37 13.38 -2.79
C GLU A 825 -33.12 11.89 -2.55
N VAL A 826 -32.25 11.60 -1.59
CA VAL A 826 -31.93 10.25 -1.11
C VAL A 826 -32.08 10.25 0.41
N ASP A 827 -32.90 9.37 0.93
CA ASP A 827 -33.05 9.13 2.37
C ASP A 827 -32.01 8.08 2.85
N PHE A 828 -31.18 8.47 3.79
CA PHE A 828 -30.18 7.61 4.45
C PHE A 828 -30.54 7.25 5.89
N SER A 829 -31.70 7.70 6.40
CA SER A 829 -32.10 7.50 7.80
C SER A 829 -32.24 6.04 8.20
N GLY A 830 -32.51 5.16 7.23
CA GLY A 830 -32.60 3.71 7.41
C GLY A 830 -31.28 2.95 7.09
N GLY A 831 -30.16 3.64 6.95
CA GLY A 831 -28.85 3.09 6.57
C GLY A 831 -28.70 2.97 5.05
N LEU A 832 -29.34 2.03 4.39
CA LEU A 832 -29.29 1.92 2.93
C LEU A 832 -30.02 3.09 2.23
N PRO A 833 -29.47 3.60 1.11
CA PRO A 833 -30.04 4.71 0.36
C PRO A 833 -31.43 4.36 -0.21
N LYS A 834 -32.35 5.30 -0.09
CA LYS A 834 -33.71 5.19 -0.69
C LYS A 834 -34.04 6.49 -1.45
N PRO A 835 -34.08 6.44 -2.78
CA PRO A 835 -33.84 5.26 -3.65
C PRO A 835 -32.34 4.93 -3.80
N SER A 836 -32.02 3.70 -4.17
CA SER A 836 -30.65 3.28 -4.52
C SER A 836 -30.19 3.78 -5.90
N HIS A 837 -31.16 4.17 -6.74
CA HIS A 837 -30.92 4.78 -8.06
C HIS A 837 -31.57 6.17 -8.02
N VAL A 838 -30.76 7.20 -8.17
CA VAL A 838 -31.19 8.58 -8.01
C VAL A 838 -31.24 9.30 -9.35
N ALA A 839 -32.30 10.10 -9.54
CA ALA A 839 -32.39 10.98 -10.70
C ALA A 839 -31.38 12.11 -10.59
N VAL A 840 -30.69 12.41 -11.68
CA VAL A 840 -29.72 13.50 -11.78
C VAL A 840 -30.11 14.38 -12.95
N THR A 841 -30.13 15.71 -12.71
CA THR A 841 -30.34 16.72 -13.74
C THR A 841 -29.06 17.53 -13.93
N ALA A 842 -28.52 17.49 -15.12
CA ALA A 842 -27.35 18.29 -15.53
C ALA A 842 -27.81 19.43 -16.46
N LYS A 843 -27.77 20.68 -15.98
CA LYS A 843 -28.22 21.85 -16.72
C LYS A 843 -27.06 22.59 -17.35
N LYS A 844 -27.06 22.64 -18.69
CA LYS A 844 -26.05 23.38 -19.46
C LYS A 844 -26.24 24.89 -19.38
N PRO A 845 -25.17 25.69 -19.63
CA PRO A 845 -25.25 27.15 -19.65
C PRO A 845 -26.28 27.71 -20.66
N ASP A 846 -26.55 26.98 -21.75
CA ASP A 846 -27.54 27.36 -22.76
C ASP A 846 -28.99 27.03 -22.37
N GLY A 847 -29.20 26.47 -21.16
CA GLY A 847 -30.49 26.12 -20.61
C GLY A 847 -31.00 24.71 -20.95
N ARG A 848 -30.29 23.97 -21.76
CA ARG A 848 -30.61 22.53 -22.00
C ARG A 848 -30.38 21.73 -20.74
N SER A 849 -31.27 20.78 -20.46
CA SER A 849 -31.11 19.81 -19.39
C SER A 849 -30.83 18.42 -19.95
N ILE A 850 -29.95 17.69 -19.27
CA ILE A 850 -29.68 16.29 -19.49
C ILE A 850 -30.12 15.58 -18.21
N ASP A 851 -31.12 14.71 -18.33
CA ASP A 851 -31.62 13.94 -17.22
C ASP A 851 -31.14 12.48 -17.36
N PHE A 852 -30.60 11.92 -16.29
CA PHE A 852 -30.12 10.54 -16.23
C PHE A 852 -30.29 9.98 -14.83
N THR A 853 -30.03 8.69 -14.67
CA THR A 853 -30.08 8.00 -13.39
C THR A 853 -28.66 7.60 -13.00
N ALA A 854 -28.32 7.73 -11.72
CA ALA A 854 -27.06 7.25 -11.16
C ALA A 854 -27.30 6.29 -10.00
N ILE A 855 -26.44 5.30 -9.85
CA ILE A 855 -26.47 4.33 -8.76
C ILE A 855 -25.77 4.95 -7.55
N VAL A 856 -26.43 4.98 -6.41
CA VAL A 856 -25.82 5.42 -5.13
C VAL A 856 -24.98 4.26 -4.58
N ARG A 857 -23.67 4.41 -4.58
CA ARG A 857 -22.72 3.36 -4.19
C ARG A 857 -22.42 3.37 -2.68
N ILE A 858 -23.49 3.39 -1.90
CA ILE A 858 -23.48 3.07 -0.47
C ILE A 858 -24.12 1.69 -0.37
N ASP A 859 -23.28 0.68 -0.17
CA ASP A 859 -23.62 -0.71 -0.41
C ASP A 859 -24.07 -1.43 0.87
N THR A 860 -23.80 -0.82 2.06
CA THR A 860 -24.19 -1.41 3.36
C THR A 860 -24.91 -0.40 4.25
N PRO A 861 -25.78 -0.86 5.19
CA PRO A 861 -26.46 0.01 6.16
C PRO A 861 -25.47 0.82 7.02
N THR A 862 -24.35 0.23 7.38
CA THR A 862 -23.31 0.87 8.17
C THR A 862 -22.65 2.01 7.42
N GLU A 863 -22.31 1.83 6.14
CA GLU A 863 -21.82 2.91 5.28
C GLU A 863 -22.82 4.07 5.18
N GLY A 864 -24.12 3.76 5.09
CA GLY A 864 -25.18 4.76 5.11
C GLY A 864 -25.22 5.54 6.42
N SER A 865 -24.99 4.87 7.54
CA SER A 865 -24.89 5.51 8.84
C SER A 865 -23.66 6.44 8.93
N TYR A 866 -22.53 6.04 8.37
CA TYR A 866 -21.35 6.92 8.27
C TYR A 866 -21.64 8.16 7.46
N TYR A 867 -22.20 8.01 6.26
CA TYR A 867 -22.57 9.13 5.40
C TYR A 867 -23.58 10.06 6.06
N TYR A 868 -24.62 9.51 6.72
CA TYR A 868 -25.64 10.28 7.45
C TYR A 868 -25.04 11.12 8.60
N ASN A 869 -23.98 10.63 9.24
CA ASN A 869 -23.26 11.34 10.30
C ASN A 869 -22.27 12.38 9.80
N GLY A 870 -22.06 12.50 8.49
CA GLY A 870 -21.06 13.39 7.89
C GLY A 870 -19.67 12.76 7.75
N GLY A 871 -19.55 11.48 8.07
CA GLY A 871 -18.33 10.67 7.98
C GLY A 871 -18.20 9.66 9.11
N ILE A 872 -17.27 8.72 8.93
CA ILE A 872 -17.02 7.65 9.91
C ILE A 872 -16.45 8.21 11.23
N LEU A 873 -15.57 9.20 11.17
CA LEU A 873 -14.94 9.76 12.38
C LEU A 873 -15.96 10.53 13.23
N GLN A 874 -16.87 11.27 12.59
CA GLN A 874 -17.98 11.95 13.26
C GLN A 874 -18.94 10.93 13.89
N TYR A 875 -19.22 9.83 13.19
CA TYR A 875 -20.03 8.73 13.72
C TYR A 875 -19.38 8.12 14.97
N VAL A 876 -18.10 7.76 14.90
CA VAL A 876 -17.35 7.16 16.01
C VAL A 876 -17.25 8.13 17.18
N LEU A 877 -16.93 9.39 16.93
CA LEU A 877 -16.80 10.40 17.98
C LEU A 877 -18.11 10.57 18.76
N ARG A 878 -19.28 10.59 18.09
CA ARG A 878 -20.58 10.66 18.78
C ARG A 878 -20.88 9.45 19.65
N GLN A 879 -20.34 8.29 19.30
CA GLN A 879 -20.51 7.08 20.12
C GLN A 879 -19.60 7.08 21.36
N LEU A 880 -18.43 7.72 21.27
CA LEU A 880 -17.43 7.74 22.34
C LEU A 880 -17.55 8.95 23.27
N SER A 881 -18.27 10.02 22.90
CA SER A 881 -18.50 11.24 23.69
C SER A 881 -19.88 11.20 24.43
#